data_779650f0298f1f4cb9c3a8fff3006f33
#
_entry.id   779650f0298f1f4cb9c3a8fff3006f33
#
_cell.length_a   1.000
_cell.length_b   1.000
_cell.length_c   1.000
_cell.angle_alpha   90.00
_cell.angle_beta   90.00
_cell.angle_gamma   90.00
#
_symmetry.space_group_name_H-M   'P 1'
#
loop_
_entity.id
_entity.type
_entity.pdbx_description
1 polymer ?
#
loop_
_entity_poly.entity_id
_entity_poly.type
_entity_poly.pdbx_seq_one_letter_code
_entity_poly.pdbx_strand_id
1 'polypeptide(L)'
;MRKFGIVCAVLVASMAAARCAGALDSVLDKLPQTAAAPLSTSGGGRTAEYLESLVKSAQSALRAGMPALAQAIAEDSVDREKLPPELAAQLKLVAVDAMIAQGDFANAEKLFTSTVSAPTSEVDKLRSAMIDVGLSKTEDAAKTLGAIDETKLDGGDRPWYFIARGFVAYERGNISAALADFKRAKESAKDGPTVADAEIAEIFCRIIGGDADQNLPSLAKTLEEKTALYLGTPQGFQFAKQYAAVLYKMGEREKAIDVLNTQLGIELAPSLDRDELKIVVAAMTKSREKQLAMLRDILLETNSASVGDFALALLARNPDISAGNERKFLLELLEKGSEKIRDRIYLELAKSAVKSRDKRGAAQYAGRLVDEYPASKYRSGALRILAWTAFSSEDGKEPEYRLAATHLAALADLEKDPEKAREMRLLSADCLFLNKDYTTAAKIYTDLFAQMRDKRGMILNRAVESYLNRNETDSAIRLLDSAYGAEGVGDDDLWNSEWKLISHFRSGGREASARARIEHAIKTTRSKLLLIKMQWFLARITEESGDSKKAAQQCDKILSEIESLPVSDGRPREILASNALLMKARCLEAGGGANGDNAALEAYKLLREKYPSTDAAKISYLYQARNEAARGNFGAAQQLCRTLADADPKGAYAYDAISDAAQYARKLGLESDYKSALAMLDKLCKDFPDNPRNFYARLSQAEILRLLNAFADARKLYEEILNKYQSHPEIYLAWLGLGDCALAQQGRALNAVAIFERLYALPEMPVSAKAEAAFKCAYALERAGRNREANEMRWVMSQQLLAERGLTAAAKYWLGRTLYSLASNLEKSGAKRDARAAYELIIKHALPSSAAAKSKLAK
;
A
#
# COMPACT_ATOMS: atom_id res chain seq x y z
N MET A 1 3.88 19.20 32.07
CA MET A 1 3.70 17.75 32.24
C MET A 1 4.51 16.90 31.25
N ARG A 2 4.43 17.06 29.89
CA ARG A 2 5.23 16.23 28.94
C ARG A 2 6.76 16.32 29.12
N LYS A 3 7.34 17.47 29.47
CA LYS A 3 8.80 17.62 29.73
C LYS A 3 9.24 16.97 31.05
N PHE A 4 8.32 16.92 32.04
CA PHE A 4 8.56 16.26 33.31
C PHE A 4 8.54 14.75 33.20
N GLY A 5 7.62 14.19 32.39
CA GLY A 5 7.63 12.75 32.07
C GLY A 5 8.93 12.26 31.40
N ILE A 6 9.65 13.13 30.67
CA ILE A 6 10.93 12.81 30.04
C ILE A 6 12.04 12.73 31.10
N VAL A 7 12.09 13.66 32.04
CA VAL A 7 13.06 13.63 33.16
C VAL A 7 12.79 12.42 34.05
N CYS A 8 11.51 12.08 34.29
CA CYS A 8 11.14 10.87 35.03
C CYS A 8 11.46 9.57 34.29
N ALA A 9 11.34 9.52 32.95
CA ALA A 9 11.72 8.34 32.16
C ALA A 9 13.23 8.05 32.22
N VAL A 10 14.07 9.09 32.25
CA VAL A 10 15.53 8.95 32.45
C VAL A 10 15.83 8.45 33.88
N LEU A 11 15.09 8.94 34.88
CA LEU A 11 15.22 8.47 36.27
C LEU A 11 14.85 6.99 36.43
N VAL A 12 13.82 6.51 35.72
CA VAL A 12 13.38 5.09 35.76
C VAL A 12 14.40 4.17 35.10
N ALA A 13 14.92 4.54 33.93
CA ALA A 13 15.94 3.75 33.22
C ALA A 13 17.25 3.66 34.00
N SER A 14 17.60 4.70 34.75
CA SER A 14 18.85 4.78 35.51
C SER A 14 18.83 4.06 36.85
N MET A 15 17.67 3.89 37.49
CA MET A 15 17.59 3.13 38.76
C MET A 15 17.81 1.63 38.56
N ALA A 16 17.58 1.10 37.36
CA ALA A 16 17.89 -0.27 36.99
C ALA A 16 19.37 -0.46 36.58
N ALA A 17 20.07 0.62 36.22
CA ALA A 17 21.44 0.58 35.66
C ALA A 17 22.57 1.10 36.57
N ALA A 18 22.22 1.64 37.72
CA ALA A 18 23.21 2.38 38.57
C ALA A 18 23.92 1.49 39.54
N ARG A 19 24.93 0.78 39.08
CA ARG A 19 26.08 0.32 39.91
C ARG A 19 27.34 0.16 39.08
N CYS A 20 28.28 1.07 39.32
CA CYS A 20 29.73 0.98 39.22
C CYS A 20 30.36 0.40 37.94
N ALA A 21 30.68 1.25 36.99
CA ALA A 21 31.81 1.06 36.09
C ALA A 21 32.62 2.36 36.10
N GLY A 22 33.81 2.37 36.69
CA GLY A 22 34.66 3.53 36.58
C GLY A 22 35.73 3.74 37.63
N ALA A 23 35.86 2.80 38.59
CA ALA A 23 36.95 2.91 39.58
C ALA A 23 38.10 1.95 39.32
N LEU A 24 38.12 1.18 38.24
CA LEU A 24 39.07 0.08 38.03
C LEU A 24 40.48 0.60 37.79
N ASP A 25 40.67 1.59 36.94
CA ASP A 25 42.04 2.04 36.56
C ASP A 25 42.77 2.77 37.68
N SER A 26 42.07 3.52 38.54
CA SER A 26 42.68 4.24 39.66
C SER A 26 42.84 3.40 40.93
N VAL A 27 42.06 2.32 41.07
CA VAL A 27 42.13 1.40 42.22
C VAL A 27 43.15 0.30 41.97
N LEU A 28 43.36 -0.15 40.73
CA LEU A 28 44.41 -1.10 40.36
C LEU A 28 45.82 -0.54 40.63
N ASP A 29 46.01 0.77 40.42
CA ASP A 29 47.31 1.46 40.73
C ASP A 29 47.53 1.68 42.25
N LYS A 30 46.51 1.58 43.09
CA LYS A 30 46.56 1.79 44.54
C LYS A 30 46.44 0.51 45.36
N LEU A 31 46.26 -0.63 44.76
CA LEU A 31 46.31 -1.90 45.46
C LEU A 31 47.77 -2.15 45.92
N PRO A 32 47.97 -2.49 47.20
CA PRO A 32 49.34 -2.81 47.67
C PRO A 32 49.88 -4.01 46.87
N GLN A 33 51.03 -3.80 46.22
CA GLN A 33 51.73 -4.81 45.41
C GLN A 33 52.11 -6.10 46.19
N THR A 34 51.64 -6.24 47.42
CA THR A 34 51.85 -7.39 48.28
C THR A 34 50.95 -8.59 48.00
N ALA A 35 50.00 -8.46 47.08
CA ALA A 35 49.09 -9.59 46.68
C ALA A 35 49.61 -10.36 45.47
N ALA A 36 50.62 -9.91 44.76
CA ALA A 36 51.23 -10.61 43.64
C ALA A 36 52.60 -11.17 44.03
N ALA A 37 52.64 -12.15 44.89
CA ALA A 37 53.83 -13.03 45.00
C ALA A 37 53.93 -13.81 43.68
N PRO A 38 55.10 -13.88 43.00
CA PRO A 38 55.22 -14.67 41.78
C PRO A 38 54.97 -16.13 42.14
N LEU A 39 53.89 -16.68 41.63
CA LEU A 39 53.59 -18.09 41.73
C LEU A 39 54.65 -18.88 40.96
N SER A 40 55.52 -19.53 41.70
CA SER A 40 56.49 -20.48 41.17
C SER A 40 55.77 -21.59 40.44
N THR A 41 56.12 -21.79 39.18
CA THR A 41 55.70 -22.92 38.31
C THR A 41 56.29 -24.20 38.86
N SER A 42 55.69 -24.81 39.86
CA SER A 42 55.91 -26.17 40.25
C SER A 42 54.57 -26.87 40.41
N GLY A 43 54.33 -27.94 39.60
CA GLY A 43 53.12 -28.67 39.46
C GLY A 43 52.64 -29.39 40.73
N GLY A 44 51.97 -28.66 41.59
CA GLY A 44 51.19 -29.19 42.73
C GLY A 44 49.80 -28.61 42.63
N GLY A 45 48.76 -29.45 42.71
CA GLY A 45 47.38 -29.03 42.70
C GLY A 45 47.10 -27.91 43.68
N ARG A 46 46.49 -26.81 43.26
CA ARG A 46 46.12 -25.69 44.12
C ARG A 46 45.21 -26.16 45.24
N THR A 47 45.44 -25.68 46.44
CA THR A 47 44.67 -26.17 47.63
C THR A 47 43.24 -25.73 47.57
N ALA A 48 42.32 -26.52 48.11
CA ALA A 48 40.91 -26.19 48.21
C ALA A 48 40.69 -24.80 48.85
N GLU A 49 41.53 -24.44 49.84
CA GLU A 49 41.50 -23.12 50.51
C GLU A 49 41.77 -21.96 49.57
N TYR A 50 42.68 -22.12 48.58
CA TYR A 50 42.99 -21.11 47.60
C TYR A 50 41.75 -20.91 46.68
N LEU A 51 41.17 -21.99 46.18
CA LEU A 51 39.97 -21.94 45.29
C LEU A 51 38.74 -21.34 45.99
N GLU A 52 38.52 -21.65 47.27
CA GLU A 52 37.49 -20.98 48.08
C GLU A 52 37.81 -19.49 48.31
N SER A 53 39.09 -19.10 48.42
CA SER A 53 39.46 -17.69 48.56
C SER A 53 39.08 -16.84 47.38
N LEU A 54 39.02 -17.40 46.15
CA LEU A 54 38.56 -16.70 44.94
C LEU A 54 37.11 -16.29 45.06
N VAL A 55 36.25 -17.20 45.52
CA VAL A 55 34.83 -16.91 45.76
C VAL A 55 34.67 -15.82 46.82
N LYS A 56 35.41 -15.92 47.92
CA LYS A 56 35.40 -14.91 49.02
C LYS A 56 35.91 -13.54 48.51
N SER A 57 36.91 -13.51 47.63
CA SER A 57 37.45 -12.29 47.08
C SER A 57 36.44 -11.61 46.15
N ALA A 58 35.80 -12.36 45.24
CA ALA A 58 34.74 -11.85 44.38
C ALA A 58 33.53 -11.34 45.18
N GLN A 59 33.07 -12.10 46.21
CA GLN A 59 31.99 -11.67 47.10
C GLN A 59 32.36 -10.42 47.88
N SER A 60 33.61 -10.31 48.35
CA SER A 60 34.10 -9.13 49.08
C SER A 60 34.15 -7.89 48.22
N ALA A 61 34.57 -8.02 46.95
CA ALA A 61 34.51 -6.93 46.00
C ALA A 61 33.07 -6.47 45.74
N LEU A 62 32.14 -7.41 45.61
CA LEU A 62 30.72 -7.08 45.44
C LEU A 62 30.14 -6.34 46.66
N ARG A 63 30.45 -6.82 47.88
CA ARG A 63 30.03 -6.16 49.14
C ARG A 63 30.68 -4.79 49.32
N ALA A 64 31.88 -4.60 48.80
CA ALA A 64 32.55 -3.30 48.82
C ALA A 64 31.99 -2.32 47.76
N GLY A 65 30.96 -2.68 47.05
CA GLY A 65 30.34 -1.84 45.99
C GLY A 65 31.14 -1.75 44.70
N MET A 66 32.00 -2.75 44.44
CA MET A 66 32.82 -2.84 43.21
C MET A 66 32.38 -4.01 42.32
N PRO A 67 31.16 -3.97 41.72
CA PRO A 67 30.60 -5.12 40.98
C PRO A 67 31.42 -5.44 39.71
N ALA A 68 31.99 -4.45 39.03
CA ALA A 68 32.84 -4.69 37.86
C ALA A 68 34.07 -5.50 38.23
N LEU A 69 34.70 -5.20 39.39
CA LEU A 69 35.84 -5.98 39.93
C LEU A 69 35.40 -7.39 40.34
N ALA A 70 34.25 -7.49 41.00
CA ALA A 70 33.70 -8.79 41.40
C ALA A 70 33.43 -9.70 40.20
N GLN A 71 32.84 -9.14 39.12
CA GLN A 71 32.61 -9.83 37.86
C GLN A 71 33.91 -10.26 37.21
N ALA A 72 34.92 -9.36 37.09
CA ALA A 72 36.22 -9.68 36.52
C ALA A 72 36.92 -10.79 37.28
N ILE A 73 36.95 -10.76 38.62
CA ILE A 73 37.50 -11.82 39.45
C ILE A 73 36.80 -13.15 39.20
N ALA A 74 35.47 -13.15 39.15
CA ALA A 74 34.70 -14.35 38.99
C ALA A 74 34.90 -14.98 37.61
N GLU A 75 34.81 -14.20 36.52
CA GLU A 75 35.00 -14.66 35.14
C GLU A 75 36.41 -15.15 34.87
N ASP A 76 37.44 -14.36 35.26
CA ASP A 76 38.87 -14.75 35.11
C ASP A 76 39.18 -16.03 35.88
N SER A 77 38.60 -16.19 37.07
CA SER A 77 38.77 -17.43 37.86
C SER A 77 38.12 -18.64 37.20
N VAL A 78 36.96 -18.50 36.60
CA VAL A 78 36.25 -19.60 35.90
C VAL A 78 36.99 -19.98 34.62
N ASP A 79 37.57 -19.02 33.90
CA ASP A 79 38.26 -19.27 32.62
C ASP A 79 39.64 -19.87 32.77
N ARG A 80 40.40 -19.47 33.82
CA ARG A 80 41.79 -19.87 33.99
C ARG A 80 41.99 -21.07 34.89
N GLU A 81 41.08 -21.34 35.78
CA GLU A 81 41.27 -22.35 36.80
C GLU A 81 40.45 -23.62 36.50
N LYS A 82 41.04 -24.79 36.81
CA LYS A 82 40.25 -26.05 36.80
C LYS A 82 39.51 -26.17 38.12
N LEU A 83 38.36 -25.53 38.18
CA LEU A 83 37.51 -25.46 39.37
C LEU A 83 36.61 -26.68 39.54
N PRO A 84 36.35 -27.14 40.78
CA PRO A 84 35.25 -28.03 41.05
C PRO A 84 33.95 -27.43 40.56
N PRO A 85 32.97 -28.23 40.00
CA PRO A 85 31.73 -27.70 39.43
C PRO A 85 30.92 -26.81 40.37
N GLU A 86 30.96 -27.11 41.67
CA GLU A 86 30.25 -26.34 42.69
C GLU A 86 30.82 -24.94 42.88
N LEU A 87 32.18 -24.81 42.93
CA LEU A 87 32.86 -23.53 43.05
C LEU A 87 32.73 -22.70 41.78
N ALA A 88 32.80 -23.35 40.62
CA ALA A 88 32.55 -22.68 39.34
C ALA A 88 31.12 -22.12 39.25
N ALA A 89 30.11 -22.88 39.72
CA ALA A 89 28.74 -22.41 39.80
C ALA A 89 28.61 -21.23 40.80
N GLN A 90 29.26 -21.26 41.95
CA GLN A 90 29.23 -20.16 42.91
C GLN A 90 29.84 -18.88 42.33
N LEU A 91 30.98 -18.98 41.65
CA LEU A 91 31.62 -17.82 40.98
C LEU A 91 30.74 -17.25 39.89
N LYS A 92 30.12 -18.12 39.06
CA LYS A 92 29.15 -17.65 38.04
C LYS A 92 27.98 -16.94 38.67
N LEU A 93 27.43 -17.40 39.79
CA LEU A 93 26.38 -16.70 40.51
C LEU A 93 26.84 -15.35 41.09
N VAL A 94 28.10 -15.23 41.56
CA VAL A 94 28.64 -13.94 41.97
C VAL A 94 28.77 -12.99 40.75
N ALA A 95 29.12 -13.53 39.57
CA ALA A 95 29.15 -12.74 38.32
C ALA A 95 27.73 -12.30 37.93
N VAL A 96 26.70 -13.17 38.10
CA VAL A 96 25.28 -12.80 37.90
C VAL A 96 24.88 -11.66 38.84
N ASP A 97 25.20 -11.79 40.15
CA ASP A 97 24.87 -10.74 41.12
C ASP A 97 25.59 -9.42 40.80
N ALA A 98 26.84 -9.49 40.29
CA ALA A 98 27.59 -8.34 39.83
C ALA A 98 26.98 -7.70 38.55
N MET A 99 26.51 -8.52 37.58
CA MET A 99 25.82 -8.03 36.40
C MET A 99 24.46 -7.37 36.76
N ILE A 100 23.67 -7.98 37.66
CA ILE A 100 22.45 -7.38 38.21
C ILE A 100 22.77 -6.01 38.83
N ALA A 101 23.83 -5.96 39.63
CA ALA A 101 24.28 -4.70 40.26
C ALA A 101 24.74 -3.64 39.26
N GLN A 102 25.21 -4.03 38.09
CA GLN A 102 25.58 -3.13 36.99
C GLN A 102 24.41 -2.80 36.06
N GLY A 103 23.21 -3.41 36.24
CA GLY A 103 22.07 -3.24 35.35
C GLY A 103 22.20 -3.99 34.01
N ASP A 104 23.15 -4.92 33.89
CA ASP A 104 23.31 -5.75 32.68
C ASP A 104 22.44 -7.03 32.80
N PHE A 105 21.11 -6.79 32.85
CA PHE A 105 20.11 -7.85 33.07
C PHE A 105 20.06 -8.87 31.92
N ALA A 106 20.39 -8.45 30.70
CA ALA A 106 20.35 -9.34 29.54
C ALA A 106 21.46 -10.41 29.59
N ASN A 107 22.66 -10.04 29.99
CA ASN A 107 23.76 -10.98 30.15
C ASN A 107 23.62 -11.76 31.48
N ALA A 108 23.10 -11.12 32.53
CA ALA A 108 22.74 -11.80 33.78
C ALA A 108 21.73 -12.93 33.52
N GLU A 109 20.69 -12.73 32.72
CA GLU A 109 19.71 -13.76 32.33
C GLU A 109 20.39 -14.94 31.65
N LYS A 110 21.23 -14.67 30.62
CA LYS A 110 21.94 -15.71 29.86
C LYS A 110 22.85 -16.55 30.77
N LEU A 111 23.65 -15.89 31.62
CA LEU A 111 24.58 -16.57 32.53
C LEU A 111 23.81 -17.35 33.61
N PHE A 112 22.76 -16.77 34.18
CA PHE A 112 21.92 -17.39 35.19
C PHE A 112 21.24 -18.66 34.66
N THR A 113 20.58 -18.58 33.50
CA THR A 113 19.88 -19.72 32.88
C THR A 113 20.84 -20.85 32.46
N SER A 114 22.09 -20.53 32.09
CA SER A 114 23.11 -21.51 31.80
C SER A 114 23.71 -22.18 33.06
N THR A 115 23.56 -21.53 34.20
CA THR A 115 24.15 -22.00 35.49
C THR A 115 23.11 -22.73 36.35
N VAL A 116 21.87 -22.24 36.38
CA VAL A 116 20.75 -22.76 37.18
C VAL A 116 19.62 -23.24 36.27
N SER A 117 19.46 -24.54 36.17
CA SER A 117 18.40 -25.14 35.30
C SER A 117 16.98 -24.84 35.80
N ALA A 118 16.80 -24.78 37.15
CA ALA A 118 15.54 -24.36 37.80
C ALA A 118 15.87 -23.70 39.15
N PRO A 119 15.38 -22.49 39.45
CA PRO A 119 15.60 -21.82 40.72
C PRO A 119 14.83 -22.53 41.85
N THR A 120 15.53 -23.30 42.68
CA THR A 120 14.96 -24.06 43.80
C THR A 120 15.19 -23.35 45.12
N SER A 121 16.31 -22.65 45.29
CA SER A 121 16.56 -21.86 46.51
C SER A 121 15.84 -20.52 46.47
N GLU A 122 15.51 -19.96 47.63
CA GLU A 122 14.82 -18.66 47.73
C GLU A 122 15.70 -17.52 47.14
N VAL A 123 17.04 -17.63 47.28
CA VAL A 123 17.99 -16.67 46.72
C VAL A 123 18.04 -16.76 45.19
N ASP A 124 17.98 -17.97 44.61
CA ASP A 124 17.94 -18.11 43.14
C ASP A 124 16.62 -17.61 42.55
N LYS A 125 15.51 -17.83 43.24
CA LYS A 125 14.24 -17.21 42.84
C LYS A 125 14.32 -15.69 42.90
N LEU A 126 14.95 -15.13 43.95
CA LEU A 126 15.14 -13.68 44.06
C LEU A 126 16.01 -13.12 42.92
N ARG A 127 17.12 -13.79 42.53
CA ARG A 127 17.95 -13.43 41.38
C ARG A 127 17.14 -13.42 40.08
N SER A 128 16.38 -14.51 39.85
CA SER A 128 15.48 -14.59 38.71
C SER A 128 14.47 -13.44 38.66
N ALA A 129 13.81 -13.16 39.80
CA ALA A 129 12.85 -12.06 39.89
C ALA A 129 13.49 -10.67 39.64
N MET A 130 14.71 -10.44 40.18
CA MET A 130 15.45 -9.18 39.99
C MET A 130 15.85 -9.00 38.48
N ILE A 131 16.23 -10.08 37.83
CA ILE A 131 16.50 -10.08 36.38
C ILE A 131 15.22 -9.74 35.61
N ASP A 132 14.11 -10.39 35.93
CA ASP A 132 12.82 -10.16 35.28
C ASP A 132 12.32 -8.71 35.48
N VAL A 133 12.48 -8.15 36.67
CA VAL A 133 12.20 -6.72 36.94
C VAL A 133 13.05 -5.81 36.05
N GLY A 134 14.36 -6.09 35.98
CA GLY A 134 15.27 -5.30 35.13
C GLY A 134 14.98 -5.40 33.65
N LEU A 135 14.41 -6.52 33.20
CA LEU A 135 13.97 -6.75 31.79
C LEU A 135 12.52 -6.32 31.54
N SER A 136 11.84 -5.71 32.52
CA SER A 136 10.42 -5.30 32.47
C SER A 136 9.46 -6.47 32.20
N LYS A 137 9.81 -7.68 32.65
CA LYS A 137 8.97 -8.88 32.61
C LYS A 137 8.10 -8.94 33.89
N THR A 138 7.24 -7.95 34.08
CA THR A 138 6.51 -7.68 35.34
C THR A 138 5.70 -8.87 35.81
N GLU A 139 5.01 -9.60 34.93
CA GLU A 139 4.17 -10.74 35.33
C GLU A 139 5.00 -11.96 35.75
N ASP A 140 6.11 -12.23 35.08
CA ASP A 140 7.03 -13.31 35.44
C ASP A 140 7.70 -13.01 36.77
N ALA A 141 8.20 -11.78 36.96
CA ALA A 141 8.75 -11.28 38.21
C ALA A 141 7.75 -11.45 39.39
N ALA A 142 6.49 -11.02 39.18
CA ALA A 142 5.45 -11.14 40.19
C ALA A 142 5.15 -12.60 40.60
N LYS A 143 5.11 -13.49 39.60
CA LYS A 143 4.90 -14.94 39.84
C LYS A 143 6.05 -15.52 40.66
N THR A 144 7.29 -15.20 40.29
CA THR A 144 8.49 -15.69 41.00
C THR A 144 8.57 -15.14 42.39
N LEU A 145 8.35 -13.82 42.61
CA LEU A 145 8.32 -13.20 43.95
C LEU A 145 7.23 -13.77 44.83
N GLY A 146 6.05 -14.09 44.26
CA GLY A 146 4.96 -14.72 45.00
C GLY A 146 5.27 -16.15 45.47
N ALA A 147 6.27 -16.82 44.89
CA ALA A 147 6.71 -18.16 45.27
C ALA A 147 7.89 -18.15 46.26
N ILE A 148 8.35 -16.98 46.73
CA ILE A 148 9.45 -16.82 47.68
C ILE A 148 8.90 -16.82 49.12
N ASP A 149 9.49 -17.64 49.97
CA ASP A 149 9.28 -17.58 51.43
C ASP A 149 10.26 -16.56 52.04
N GLU A 150 9.78 -15.35 52.32
CA GLU A 150 10.59 -14.24 52.82
C GLU A 150 11.29 -14.54 54.16
N THR A 151 10.77 -15.52 54.95
CA THR A 151 11.38 -15.88 56.24
C THR A 151 12.68 -16.69 56.10
N LYS A 152 12.88 -17.32 54.91
CA LYS A 152 14.08 -18.11 54.60
C LYS A 152 15.19 -17.31 53.95
N LEU A 153 14.89 -16.05 53.60
CA LEU A 153 15.92 -15.10 53.09
C LEU A 153 16.74 -14.58 54.30
N ASP A 154 18.04 -14.49 54.05
CA ASP A 154 18.94 -13.89 55.09
C ASP A 154 18.70 -12.36 55.21
N GLY A 155 19.38 -11.76 56.22
CA GLY A 155 19.22 -10.33 56.45
C GLY A 155 19.86 -9.42 55.37
N GLY A 156 20.65 -9.98 54.47
CA GLY A 156 21.25 -9.26 53.35
C GLY A 156 20.33 -9.30 52.11
N ASP A 157 19.63 -10.44 51.90
CA ASP A 157 18.78 -10.65 50.72
C ASP A 157 17.34 -10.12 50.86
N ARG A 158 16.82 -10.11 52.12
CA ARG A 158 15.45 -9.68 52.43
C ARG A 158 15.14 -8.24 51.96
N PRO A 159 15.99 -7.24 52.10
CA PRO A 159 15.74 -5.90 51.58
C PRO A 159 15.52 -5.89 50.07
N TRP A 160 16.32 -6.68 49.34
CA TRP A 160 16.21 -6.77 47.89
C TRP A 160 14.92 -7.45 47.41
N TYR A 161 14.41 -8.40 48.17
CA TYR A 161 13.09 -8.97 47.93
C TYR A 161 11.99 -7.89 48.00
N PHE A 162 12.00 -7.05 49.05
CA PHE A 162 11.03 -5.97 49.17
C PHE A 162 11.24 -4.89 48.10
N ILE A 163 12.49 -4.56 47.70
CA ILE A 163 12.78 -3.62 46.61
C ILE A 163 12.20 -4.17 45.29
N ALA A 164 12.46 -5.43 44.97
CA ALA A 164 11.95 -6.03 43.72
C ALA A 164 10.41 -6.09 43.70
N ARG A 165 9.78 -6.46 44.81
CA ARG A 165 8.31 -6.50 44.94
C ARG A 165 7.69 -5.11 44.87
N GLY A 166 8.33 -4.11 45.44
CA GLY A 166 7.94 -2.71 45.34
C GLY A 166 7.96 -2.20 43.93
N PHE A 167 8.99 -2.54 43.12
CA PHE A 167 9.03 -2.18 41.69
C PHE A 167 7.94 -2.88 40.88
N VAL A 168 7.64 -4.15 41.14
CA VAL A 168 6.55 -4.86 40.49
C VAL A 168 5.20 -4.20 40.84
N ALA A 169 4.99 -3.82 42.10
CA ALA A 169 3.78 -3.11 42.53
C ALA A 169 3.65 -1.74 41.85
N TYR A 170 4.78 -1.01 41.68
CA TYR A 170 4.84 0.27 40.99
C TYR A 170 4.46 0.12 39.51
N GLU A 171 5.03 -0.84 38.79
CA GLU A 171 4.73 -1.08 37.36
C GLU A 171 3.27 -1.48 37.12
N ARG A 172 2.64 -2.16 38.11
CA ARG A 172 1.20 -2.47 38.12
C ARG A 172 0.33 -1.27 38.51
N GLY A 173 0.92 -0.11 38.75
CA GLY A 173 0.21 1.11 39.15
C GLY A 173 -0.23 1.17 40.60
N ASN A 174 0.18 0.21 41.45
CA ASN A 174 -0.16 0.18 42.89
C ASN A 174 0.91 0.91 43.73
N ILE A 175 0.88 2.23 43.69
CA ILE A 175 1.84 3.10 44.38
C ILE A 175 1.86 2.86 45.91
N SER A 176 0.68 2.65 46.54
CA SER A 176 0.59 2.43 48.00
C SER A 176 1.31 1.14 48.41
N ALA A 177 1.15 0.05 47.66
CA ALA A 177 1.85 -1.21 47.93
C ALA A 177 3.36 -1.05 47.69
N ALA A 178 3.77 -0.34 46.61
CA ALA A 178 5.18 -0.07 46.32
C ALA A 178 5.87 0.68 47.47
N LEU A 179 5.23 1.75 47.99
CA LEU A 179 5.77 2.52 49.12
C LEU A 179 5.86 1.69 50.41
N ALA A 180 4.85 0.81 50.69
CA ALA A 180 4.91 -0.07 51.83
C ALA A 180 6.08 -1.07 51.75
N ASP A 181 6.35 -1.61 50.56
CA ASP A 181 7.46 -2.54 50.35
C ASP A 181 8.83 -1.86 50.41
N PHE A 182 8.99 -0.65 49.84
CA PHE A 182 10.25 0.12 49.98
C PHE A 182 10.53 0.51 51.43
N LYS A 183 9.49 0.82 52.23
CA LYS A 183 9.65 1.07 53.65
C LYS A 183 10.10 -0.20 54.41
N ARG A 184 9.51 -1.37 54.10
CA ARG A 184 9.96 -2.65 54.65
C ARG A 184 11.40 -2.98 54.27
N ALA A 185 11.80 -2.69 53.02
CA ALA A 185 13.16 -2.84 52.57
C ALA A 185 14.12 -2.03 53.41
N LYS A 186 13.82 -0.78 53.65
CA LYS A 186 14.60 0.13 54.52
C LYS A 186 14.70 -0.37 55.98
N GLU A 187 13.58 -0.82 56.56
CA GLU A 187 13.52 -1.34 57.94
C GLU A 187 14.31 -2.66 58.10
N SER A 188 14.39 -3.48 57.05
CA SER A 188 15.14 -4.77 57.05
C SER A 188 16.61 -4.64 56.66
N ALA A 189 17.04 -3.54 56.06
CA ALA A 189 18.44 -3.33 55.66
C ALA A 189 19.35 -3.09 56.86
N LYS A 190 20.54 -3.69 56.79
CA LYS A 190 21.54 -3.63 57.87
C LYS A 190 22.73 -2.73 57.58
N ASP A 191 22.96 -2.33 56.38
CA ASP A 191 24.03 -1.48 55.89
C ASP A 191 23.53 -0.18 55.28
N GLY A 192 24.34 0.87 55.34
CA GLY A 192 24.01 2.21 54.90
C GLY A 192 23.69 2.30 53.40
N PRO A 193 24.45 1.67 52.51
CA PRO A 193 24.15 1.64 51.07
C PRO A 193 22.80 1.03 50.75
N THR A 194 22.45 -0.13 51.30
CA THR A 194 21.15 -0.78 51.02
C THR A 194 19.97 0.04 51.61
N VAL A 195 20.17 0.71 52.76
CA VAL A 195 19.23 1.69 53.29
C VAL A 195 19.00 2.83 52.29
N ALA A 196 20.05 3.37 51.73
CA ALA A 196 20.01 4.45 50.75
C ALA A 196 19.31 4.00 49.47
N ASP A 197 19.57 2.80 48.95
CA ASP A 197 18.91 2.25 47.77
C ASP A 197 17.39 2.13 47.97
N ALA A 198 16.94 1.66 49.16
CA ALA A 198 15.54 1.60 49.51
C ALA A 198 14.89 3.00 49.66
N GLU A 199 15.62 3.97 50.23
CA GLU A 199 15.18 5.38 50.31
C GLU A 199 15.05 6.01 48.93
N ILE A 200 16.00 5.78 48.01
CA ILE A 200 15.96 6.25 46.63
C ILE A 200 14.68 5.73 45.95
N ALA A 201 14.38 4.44 46.08
CA ALA A 201 13.18 3.84 45.51
C ALA A 201 11.86 4.41 46.12
N GLU A 202 11.83 4.61 47.45
CA GLU A 202 10.71 5.24 48.15
C GLU A 202 10.47 6.67 47.68
N ILE A 203 11.50 7.50 47.63
CA ILE A 203 11.41 8.91 47.19
C ILE A 203 11.00 8.99 45.72
N PHE A 204 11.54 8.11 44.88
CA PHE A 204 11.16 8.01 43.47
C PHE A 204 9.64 7.79 43.33
N CYS A 205 9.07 6.81 44.04
CA CYS A 205 7.63 6.56 44.03
C CYS A 205 6.81 7.76 44.49
N ARG A 206 7.26 8.47 45.53
CA ARG A 206 6.59 9.70 46.02
C ARG A 206 6.60 10.81 44.96
N ILE A 207 7.75 11.01 44.26
CA ILE A 207 7.88 12.04 43.22
C ILE A 207 6.93 11.75 42.04
N ILE A 208 6.79 10.50 41.63
CA ILE A 208 5.96 10.10 40.48
C ILE A 208 4.49 9.93 40.85
N GLY A 209 4.21 9.36 42.05
CA GLY A 209 2.85 9.12 42.53
C GLY A 209 2.08 10.38 42.88
N GLY A 210 2.71 11.56 42.88
CA GLY A 210 2.07 12.84 43.19
C GLY A 210 2.00 13.20 44.68
N ASP A 211 2.31 12.29 45.56
CA ASP A 211 2.31 12.56 47.01
C ASP A 211 3.34 13.62 47.42
N ALA A 212 4.43 13.73 46.61
CA ALA A 212 5.46 14.73 46.81
C ALA A 212 4.97 16.17 46.52
N ASP A 213 3.94 16.34 45.66
CA ASP A 213 3.46 17.66 45.27
C ASP A 213 2.87 18.48 46.41
N GLN A 214 2.46 17.79 47.54
CA GLN A 214 1.94 18.41 48.72
C GLN A 214 3.03 18.98 49.65
N ASN A 215 4.30 18.53 49.54
CA ASN A 215 5.39 18.95 50.45
C ASN A 215 6.77 18.98 49.75
N LEU A 216 6.85 19.56 48.53
CA LEU A 216 8.10 19.67 47.78
C LEU A 216 9.26 20.35 48.57
N PRO A 217 9.05 21.44 49.32
CA PRO A 217 10.13 22.06 50.08
C PRO A 217 10.79 21.17 51.14
N SER A 218 10.00 20.38 51.86
CA SER A 218 10.53 19.45 52.88
C SER A 218 11.30 18.31 52.21
N LEU A 219 10.80 17.80 51.07
CA LEU A 219 11.48 16.76 50.31
C LEU A 219 12.78 17.28 49.69
N ALA A 220 12.78 18.53 49.20
CA ALA A 220 13.97 19.17 48.69
C ALA A 220 15.08 19.26 49.75
N LYS A 221 14.71 19.67 50.97
CA LYS A 221 15.67 19.71 52.09
C LYS A 221 16.23 18.33 52.45
N THR A 222 15.40 17.30 52.50
CA THR A 222 15.84 15.93 52.75
C THR A 222 16.79 15.46 51.65
N LEU A 223 16.48 15.74 50.40
CA LEU A 223 17.34 15.35 49.28
C LEU A 223 18.63 16.12 49.24
N GLU A 224 18.66 17.41 49.65
CA GLU A 224 19.85 18.20 49.81
C GLU A 224 20.80 17.56 50.81
N GLU A 225 20.29 17.22 52.01
CA GLU A 225 21.06 16.57 53.06
C GLU A 225 21.61 15.19 52.62
N LYS A 226 20.82 14.38 51.92
CA LYS A 226 21.22 13.06 51.41
C LYS A 226 22.20 13.17 50.28
N THR A 227 22.05 14.11 49.35
CA THR A 227 23.00 14.38 48.29
C THR A 227 24.37 14.76 48.82
N ALA A 228 24.42 15.56 49.88
CA ALA A 228 25.66 15.92 50.56
C ALA A 228 26.27 14.75 51.35
N LEU A 229 25.45 13.95 52.03
CA LEU A 229 25.92 12.79 52.84
C LEU A 229 26.56 11.71 51.95
N TYR A 230 25.96 11.44 50.79
CA TYR A 230 26.44 10.39 49.87
C TYR A 230 27.26 10.95 48.68
N LEU A 231 27.84 12.15 48.82
CA LEU A 231 28.61 12.82 47.79
C LEU A 231 29.72 11.90 47.24
N GLY A 232 29.77 11.76 45.89
CA GLY A 232 30.77 10.92 45.22
C GLY A 232 30.47 9.40 45.22
N THR A 233 29.33 8.98 45.81
CA THR A 233 28.91 7.59 45.76
C THR A 233 27.81 7.38 44.70
N PRO A 234 27.58 6.14 44.23
CA PRO A 234 26.47 5.83 43.33
C PRO A 234 25.11 6.31 43.85
N GLN A 235 24.82 6.16 45.12
CA GLN A 235 23.61 6.63 45.79
C GLN A 235 23.53 8.17 45.77
N GLY A 236 24.63 8.86 45.92
CA GLY A 236 24.70 10.33 45.84
C GLY A 236 24.34 10.87 44.47
N PHE A 237 24.73 10.19 43.40
CA PHE A 237 24.29 10.55 42.03
C PHE A 237 22.78 10.37 41.86
N GLN A 238 22.17 9.31 42.41
CA GLN A 238 20.71 9.08 42.36
C GLN A 238 19.93 10.12 43.19
N PHE A 239 20.41 10.43 44.43
CA PHE A 239 19.81 11.49 45.21
C PHE A 239 19.91 12.86 44.54
N ALA A 240 21.00 13.19 43.89
CA ALA A 240 21.17 14.42 43.12
C ALA A 240 20.19 14.52 41.95
N LYS A 241 19.99 13.43 41.21
CA LYS A 241 19.01 13.38 40.14
C LYS A 241 17.57 13.65 40.67
N GLN A 242 17.22 13.02 41.78
CA GLN A 242 15.93 13.24 42.42
C GLN A 242 15.78 14.65 42.99
N TYR A 243 16.83 15.19 43.58
CA TYR A 243 16.86 16.58 44.07
C TYR A 243 16.70 17.58 42.94
N ALA A 244 17.41 17.39 41.85
CA ALA A 244 17.24 18.23 40.66
C ALA A 244 15.84 18.13 40.07
N ALA A 245 15.21 16.96 40.07
CA ALA A 245 13.83 16.78 39.62
C ALA A 245 12.82 17.51 40.52
N VAL A 246 12.99 17.50 41.82
CA VAL A 246 12.18 18.24 42.80
C VAL A 246 12.35 19.74 42.65
N LEU A 247 13.59 20.22 42.56
CA LEU A 247 13.92 21.63 42.29
C LEU A 247 13.29 22.10 40.97
N TYR A 248 13.35 21.28 39.94
CA TYR A 248 12.73 21.59 38.65
C TYR A 248 11.20 21.70 38.78
N LYS A 249 10.54 20.81 39.54
CA LYS A 249 9.11 20.92 39.87
C LYS A 249 8.78 22.22 40.60
N MET A 250 9.62 22.64 41.53
CA MET A 250 9.50 23.91 42.26
C MET A 250 9.77 25.15 41.39
N GLY A 251 10.21 24.99 40.13
CA GLY A 251 10.57 26.07 39.24
C GLY A 251 12.01 26.58 39.40
N GLU A 252 12.78 26.04 40.31
CA GLU A 252 14.18 26.40 40.64
C GLU A 252 15.18 25.71 39.69
N ARG A 253 15.03 25.97 38.42
CA ARG A 253 15.72 25.26 37.35
C ARG A 253 17.24 25.46 37.39
N GLU A 254 17.71 26.66 37.65
CA GLU A 254 19.15 26.95 37.70
C GLU A 254 19.81 26.21 38.87
N LYS A 255 19.17 26.19 40.05
CA LYS A 255 19.70 25.40 41.18
C LYS A 255 19.70 23.89 40.86
N ALA A 256 18.71 23.39 40.13
CA ALA A 256 18.68 21.99 39.68
C ALA A 256 19.91 21.66 38.81
N ILE A 257 20.26 22.57 37.89
CA ILE A 257 21.44 22.43 37.03
C ILE A 257 22.71 22.50 37.85
N ASP A 258 22.81 23.42 38.85
CA ASP A 258 24.01 23.57 39.71
C ASP A 258 24.27 22.32 40.56
N VAL A 259 23.19 21.71 41.11
CA VAL A 259 23.32 20.44 41.87
C VAL A 259 23.89 19.32 40.99
N LEU A 260 23.40 19.21 39.74
CA LEU A 260 23.92 18.18 38.81
C LEU A 260 25.36 18.46 38.37
N ASN A 261 25.71 19.75 38.12
CA ASN A 261 27.05 20.14 37.76
C ASN A 261 28.05 19.91 38.92
N THR A 262 27.64 20.08 40.16
CA THR A 262 28.45 19.75 41.34
C THR A 262 28.84 18.27 41.33
N GLN A 263 27.88 17.39 41.04
CA GLN A 263 28.14 15.95 40.92
C GLN A 263 29.04 15.63 39.72
N LEU A 264 28.85 16.29 38.59
CA LEU A 264 29.70 16.13 37.40
C LEU A 264 31.17 16.56 37.62
N GLY A 265 31.40 17.45 38.57
CA GLY A 265 32.73 17.90 38.98
C GLY A 265 33.56 16.88 39.77
N ILE A 266 32.98 15.73 40.14
CA ILE A 266 33.64 14.67 40.91
C ILE A 266 34.39 13.71 39.98
N GLU A 267 35.69 13.67 40.02
CA GLU A 267 36.51 12.90 39.08
C GLU A 267 36.32 11.37 39.14
N LEU A 268 35.85 10.84 40.28
CA LEU A 268 35.66 9.39 40.51
C LEU A 268 34.29 8.86 40.10
N ALA A 269 33.43 9.70 39.46
CA ALA A 269 32.09 9.27 39.03
C ALA A 269 32.20 8.22 37.93
N PRO A 270 31.41 7.12 38.03
CA PRO A 270 31.31 6.15 36.94
C PRO A 270 30.88 6.82 35.64
N SER A 271 31.41 6.39 34.50
CA SER A 271 31.15 7.00 33.20
C SER A 271 29.68 7.03 32.84
N LEU A 272 28.93 5.99 33.20
CA LEU A 272 27.50 5.89 32.97
C LEU A 272 26.70 6.95 33.74
N ASP A 273 26.96 7.13 35.04
CA ASP A 273 26.28 8.12 35.88
C ASP A 273 26.61 9.54 35.41
N ARG A 274 27.84 9.81 34.98
CA ARG A 274 28.23 11.11 34.39
C ARG A 274 27.45 11.39 33.11
N ASP A 275 27.32 10.43 32.22
CA ASP A 275 26.58 10.58 30.99
C ASP A 275 25.07 10.81 31.24
N GLU A 276 24.51 10.13 32.25
CA GLU A 276 23.14 10.38 32.68
C GLU A 276 22.92 11.76 33.28
N LEU A 277 23.84 12.26 34.09
CA LEU A 277 23.80 13.63 34.61
C LEU A 277 23.91 14.67 33.47
N LYS A 278 24.87 14.47 32.57
CA LYS A 278 25.04 15.36 31.38
C LYS A 278 23.79 15.47 30.56
N ILE A 279 23.09 14.34 30.32
CA ILE A 279 21.87 14.34 29.52
C ILE A 279 20.69 15.03 30.23
N VAL A 280 20.58 14.90 31.56
CA VAL A 280 19.56 15.61 32.34
C VAL A 280 19.84 17.12 32.36
N VAL A 281 21.07 17.53 32.52
CA VAL A 281 21.51 18.96 32.41
C VAL A 281 21.16 19.50 31.01
N ALA A 282 21.49 18.75 29.95
CA ALA A 282 21.14 19.12 28.57
C ALA A 282 19.61 19.27 28.40
N ALA A 283 18.81 18.35 28.94
CA ALA A 283 17.34 18.41 28.89
C ALA A 283 16.78 19.64 29.64
N MET A 284 17.44 20.05 30.73
CA MET A 284 17.07 21.23 31.54
C MET A 284 17.61 22.54 30.95
N THR A 285 18.54 22.56 30.03
CA THR A 285 19.17 23.79 29.50
C THR A 285 18.18 24.57 28.62
N LYS A 286 17.98 25.87 28.91
CA LYS A 286 17.05 26.76 28.14
C LYS A 286 17.62 27.20 26.79
N SER A 287 18.92 27.51 26.77
CA SER A 287 19.59 27.92 25.54
C SER A 287 19.69 26.72 24.60
N ARG A 288 19.01 26.82 23.46
CA ARG A 288 19.00 25.77 22.44
C ARG A 288 20.37 25.51 21.87
N GLU A 289 21.17 26.54 21.66
CA GLU A 289 22.52 26.42 21.16
C GLU A 289 23.42 25.63 22.13
N LYS A 290 23.38 25.99 23.44
CA LYS A 290 24.11 25.27 24.47
C LYS A 290 23.60 23.81 24.59
N GLN A 291 22.28 23.59 24.53
CA GLN A 291 21.70 22.26 24.54
C GLN A 291 22.22 21.42 23.38
N LEU A 292 22.26 21.97 22.17
CA LEU A 292 22.80 21.26 20.99
C LEU A 292 24.29 20.92 21.14
N ALA A 293 25.11 21.86 21.64
CA ALA A 293 26.52 21.59 21.89
C ALA A 293 26.68 20.42 22.88
N MET A 294 25.98 20.47 24.02
CA MET A 294 26.01 19.39 25.02
C MET A 294 25.55 18.05 24.47
N LEU A 295 24.45 18.02 23.66
CA LEU A 295 23.97 16.77 23.06
C LEU A 295 25.00 16.19 22.08
N ARG A 296 25.70 17.02 21.33
CA ARG A 296 26.82 16.59 20.44
C ARG A 296 27.94 15.96 21.20
N ASP A 297 28.40 16.62 22.27
CA ASP A 297 29.49 16.11 23.10
C ASP A 297 29.10 14.77 23.74
N ILE A 298 27.89 14.67 24.28
CA ILE A 298 27.39 13.42 24.85
C ILE A 298 27.35 12.29 23.80
N LEU A 299 26.82 12.56 22.60
CA LEU A 299 26.68 11.56 21.54
C LEU A 299 28.06 11.07 20.99
N LEU A 300 29.09 11.91 21.04
CA LEU A 300 30.44 11.53 20.62
C LEU A 300 31.16 10.70 21.67
N GLU A 301 30.89 10.95 22.95
CA GLU A 301 31.64 10.36 24.07
C GLU A 301 30.94 9.15 24.72
N THR A 302 29.61 9.07 24.68
CA THR A 302 28.86 8.04 25.43
C THR A 302 29.03 6.64 24.88
N ASN A 303 29.24 5.70 25.78
CA ASN A 303 29.18 4.26 25.52
C ASN A 303 27.87 3.63 26.00
N SER A 304 26.90 4.45 26.46
CA SER A 304 25.60 4.00 26.91
C SER A 304 24.57 4.10 25.79
N ALA A 305 23.99 2.95 25.40
CA ALA A 305 22.91 2.91 24.41
C ALA A 305 21.68 3.72 24.86
N SER A 306 21.33 3.69 26.16
CA SER A 306 20.17 4.41 26.72
C SER A 306 20.36 5.92 26.70
N VAL A 307 21.54 6.39 27.09
CA VAL A 307 21.89 7.83 27.04
C VAL A 307 21.94 8.33 25.59
N GLY A 308 22.57 7.56 24.70
CA GLY A 308 22.63 7.89 23.28
C GLY A 308 21.25 7.94 22.62
N ASP A 309 20.38 6.98 22.92
CA ASP A 309 18.99 6.98 22.43
C ASP A 309 18.22 8.21 22.87
N PHE A 310 18.39 8.59 24.14
CA PHE A 310 17.71 9.75 24.70
C PHE A 310 18.27 11.06 24.11
N ALA A 311 19.59 11.15 23.97
CA ALA A 311 20.24 12.30 23.35
C ALA A 311 19.80 12.49 21.89
N LEU A 312 19.73 11.41 21.10
CA LEU A 312 19.21 11.44 19.74
C LEU A 312 17.73 11.81 19.69
N ALA A 313 16.91 11.36 20.67
CA ALA A 313 15.51 11.73 20.75
C ALA A 313 15.31 13.22 21.07
N LEU A 314 16.18 13.82 21.92
CA LEU A 314 16.18 15.26 22.20
C LEU A 314 16.65 16.06 20.99
N LEU A 315 17.67 15.57 20.28
CA LEU A 315 18.19 16.19 19.06
C LEU A 315 17.10 16.26 17.98
N ALA A 316 16.42 15.15 17.72
CA ALA A 316 15.35 15.04 16.70
C ALA A 316 14.11 15.93 16.99
N ARG A 317 13.93 16.37 18.23
CA ARG A 317 12.84 17.28 18.64
C ARG A 317 13.21 18.76 18.53
N ASN A 318 14.45 19.06 18.21
CA ASN A 318 14.92 20.45 18.14
C ASN A 318 14.57 21.05 16.75
N PRO A 319 13.66 22.07 16.69
CA PRO A 319 13.22 22.63 15.42
C PRO A 319 14.26 23.50 14.72
N ASP A 320 15.34 23.88 15.41
CA ASP A 320 16.34 24.81 14.90
C ASP A 320 17.44 24.11 14.08
N ILE A 321 17.40 22.79 14.01
CA ILE A 321 18.33 22.02 13.17
C ILE A 321 17.75 21.89 11.78
N SER A 322 18.40 22.51 10.77
CA SER A 322 18.04 22.23 9.38
C SER A 322 18.31 20.75 9.06
N ALA A 323 17.48 20.14 8.24
CA ALA A 323 17.62 18.72 7.86
C ALA A 323 19.01 18.40 7.29
N GLY A 324 19.69 19.34 6.64
CA GLY A 324 21.04 19.17 6.12
C GLY A 324 22.13 19.14 7.23
N ASN A 325 22.00 19.98 8.24
CA ASN A 325 22.94 20.00 9.38
C ASN A 325 22.73 18.78 10.28
N GLU A 326 21.48 18.35 10.49
CA GLU A 326 21.14 17.12 11.21
C GLU A 326 21.81 15.93 10.53
N ARG A 327 21.63 15.77 9.21
CA ARG A 327 22.21 14.66 8.44
C ARG A 327 23.74 14.65 8.50
N LYS A 328 24.38 15.82 8.35
CA LYS A 328 25.85 15.93 8.42
C LYS A 328 26.38 15.47 9.78
N PHE A 329 25.72 15.86 10.86
CA PHE A 329 26.10 15.46 12.21
C PHE A 329 25.86 13.96 12.45
N LEU A 330 24.72 13.39 11.99
CA LEU A 330 24.46 11.95 12.12
C LEU A 330 25.49 11.12 11.33
N LEU A 331 25.99 11.61 10.19
CA LEU A 331 27.07 10.95 9.45
C LEU A 331 28.40 11.01 10.21
N GLU A 332 28.72 12.13 10.85
CA GLU A 332 29.88 12.24 11.74
C GLU A 332 29.80 11.25 12.91
N LEU A 333 28.60 11.06 13.49
CA LEU A 333 28.38 10.08 14.55
C LEU A 333 28.55 8.62 14.09
N LEU A 334 28.29 8.31 12.83
CA LEU A 334 28.57 6.97 12.28
C LEU A 334 30.06 6.68 12.22
N GLU A 335 30.88 7.70 11.99
CA GLU A 335 32.36 7.57 11.89
C GLU A 335 33.04 7.57 13.26
N LYS A 336 32.59 8.46 14.15
CA LYS A 336 33.31 8.76 15.42
C LYS A 336 32.56 8.30 16.67
N GLY A 337 31.22 8.08 16.56
CA GLY A 337 30.40 7.72 17.71
C GLY A 337 30.47 6.23 18.10
N SER A 338 29.90 5.91 19.24
CA SER A 338 29.84 4.55 19.77
C SER A 338 29.06 3.57 18.86
N GLU A 339 29.59 2.36 18.75
CA GLU A 339 28.89 1.27 18.02
C GLU A 339 27.53 0.90 18.63
N LYS A 340 27.36 1.11 19.92
CA LYS A 340 26.15 0.77 20.68
C LYS A 340 24.90 1.59 20.28
N ILE A 341 25.08 2.70 19.56
CA ILE A 341 23.99 3.57 19.10
C ILE A 341 23.86 3.63 17.57
N ARG A 342 24.65 2.86 16.83
CA ARG A 342 24.66 2.89 15.35
C ARG A 342 23.32 2.51 14.74
N ASP A 343 22.62 1.54 15.29
CA ASP A 343 21.30 1.15 14.84
C ASP A 343 20.30 2.31 14.95
N ARG A 344 20.36 3.06 16.05
CA ARG A 344 19.56 4.27 16.23
C ARG A 344 19.93 5.38 15.23
N ILE A 345 21.24 5.59 15.02
CA ILE A 345 21.72 6.60 14.06
C ILE A 345 21.23 6.26 12.64
N TYR A 346 21.30 5.00 12.22
CA TYR A 346 20.75 4.57 10.94
C TYR A 346 19.25 4.88 10.81
N LEU A 347 18.46 4.63 11.88
CA LEU A 347 17.04 4.98 11.86
C LEU A 347 16.82 6.49 11.69
N GLU A 348 17.57 7.34 12.42
CA GLU A 348 17.41 8.80 12.32
C GLU A 348 17.89 9.33 10.95
N LEU A 349 18.97 8.77 10.38
CA LEU A 349 19.41 9.07 9.01
C LEU A 349 18.33 8.68 8.00
N ALA A 350 17.71 7.52 8.14
CA ALA A 350 16.62 7.08 7.27
C ALA A 350 15.40 8.02 7.38
N LYS A 351 15.03 8.43 8.60
CA LYS A 351 13.94 9.42 8.82
C LYS A 351 14.27 10.79 8.24
N SER A 352 15.51 11.25 8.40
CA SER A 352 15.99 12.52 7.83
C SER A 352 15.95 12.49 6.31
N ALA A 353 16.32 11.36 5.70
CA ALA A 353 16.22 11.14 4.26
C ALA A 353 14.75 11.15 3.77
N VAL A 354 13.82 10.55 4.53
CA VAL A 354 12.38 10.64 4.23
C VAL A 354 11.89 12.10 4.25
N LYS A 355 12.27 12.88 5.28
CA LYS A 355 11.90 14.30 5.40
C LYS A 355 12.42 15.12 4.22
N SER A 356 13.63 14.85 3.75
CA SER A 356 14.26 15.53 2.60
C SER A 356 13.85 14.95 1.24
N ARG A 357 12.92 13.99 1.19
CA ARG A 357 12.49 13.25 -0.01
C ARG A 357 13.62 12.48 -0.72
N ASP A 358 14.71 12.17 -0.01
CA ASP A 358 15.80 11.33 -0.50
C ASP A 358 15.43 9.85 -0.29
N LYS A 359 14.65 9.30 -1.23
CA LYS A 359 14.16 7.93 -1.19
C LYS A 359 15.31 6.91 -1.18
N ARG A 360 16.35 7.15 -1.97
CA ARG A 360 17.52 6.26 -2.05
C ARG A 360 18.27 6.21 -0.72
N GLY A 361 18.55 7.38 -0.13
CA GLY A 361 19.17 7.47 1.19
C GLY A 361 18.30 6.83 2.27
N ALA A 362 16.99 7.04 2.25
CA ALA A 362 16.07 6.42 3.20
C ALA A 362 16.11 4.88 3.13
N ALA A 363 16.06 4.31 1.92
CA ALA A 363 16.17 2.87 1.71
C ALA A 363 17.55 2.32 2.11
N GLN A 364 18.62 3.04 1.78
CA GLN A 364 20.00 2.62 2.11
C GLN A 364 20.24 2.53 3.63
N TYR A 365 19.89 3.59 4.38
CA TYR A 365 20.12 3.60 5.84
C TYR A 365 19.17 2.65 6.57
N ALA A 366 17.91 2.57 6.16
CA ALA A 366 16.96 1.61 6.74
C ALA A 366 17.37 0.16 6.43
N GLY A 367 17.87 -0.12 5.23
CA GLY A 367 18.40 -1.43 4.83
C GLY A 367 19.57 -1.84 5.70
N ARG A 368 20.58 -0.97 5.87
CA ARG A 368 21.72 -1.25 6.76
C ARG A 368 21.30 -1.57 8.18
N LEU A 369 20.32 -0.86 8.74
CA LEU A 369 19.79 -1.17 10.06
C LEU A 369 19.21 -2.59 10.12
N VAL A 370 18.42 -2.98 9.12
CA VAL A 370 17.78 -4.31 9.10
C VAL A 370 18.80 -5.43 8.93
N ASP A 371 19.83 -5.21 8.11
CA ASP A 371 20.83 -6.22 7.74
C ASP A 371 21.93 -6.35 8.81
N GLU A 372 22.48 -5.22 9.29
CA GLU A 372 23.60 -5.20 10.24
C GLU A 372 23.14 -5.39 11.71
N TYR A 373 21.88 -5.02 12.03
CA TYR A 373 21.32 -5.06 13.40
C TYR A 373 19.97 -5.80 13.45
N PRO A 374 19.89 -7.09 13.13
CA PRO A 374 18.63 -7.84 13.05
C PRO A 374 17.88 -7.94 14.38
N ALA A 375 18.57 -7.82 15.52
CA ALA A 375 17.99 -7.84 16.86
C ALA A 375 17.63 -6.44 17.39
N SER A 376 17.85 -5.38 16.63
CA SER A 376 17.58 -4.01 17.09
C SER A 376 16.09 -3.78 17.36
N LYS A 377 15.79 -3.11 18.48
CA LYS A 377 14.45 -2.61 18.80
C LYS A 377 13.90 -1.62 17.77
N TYR A 378 14.75 -1.06 16.92
CA TYR A 378 14.40 -0.10 15.86
C TYR A 378 14.11 -0.75 14.51
N ARG A 379 14.29 -2.06 14.40
CA ARG A 379 14.08 -2.82 13.16
C ARG A 379 12.68 -2.62 12.57
N SER A 380 11.64 -2.58 13.41
CA SER A 380 10.27 -2.32 12.95
C SER A 380 10.11 -0.93 12.29
N GLY A 381 10.79 0.09 12.85
CA GLY A 381 10.83 1.43 12.26
C GLY A 381 11.51 1.48 10.89
N ALA A 382 12.63 0.75 10.75
CA ALA A 382 13.36 0.64 9.48
C ALA A 382 12.55 -0.10 8.42
N LEU A 383 11.93 -1.24 8.76
CA LEU A 383 11.07 -2.00 7.85
C LEU A 383 9.87 -1.17 7.36
N ARG A 384 9.31 -0.30 8.21
CA ARG A 384 8.24 0.62 7.82
C ARG A 384 8.71 1.65 6.77
N ILE A 385 9.93 2.18 6.94
CA ILE A 385 10.55 3.09 5.96
C ILE A 385 10.82 2.34 4.65
N LEU A 386 11.36 1.12 4.71
CA LEU A 386 11.62 0.29 3.53
C LEU A 386 10.32 -0.05 2.77
N ALA A 387 9.27 -0.43 3.48
CA ALA A 387 7.97 -0.68 2.87
C ALA A 387 7.42 0.58 2.17
N TRP A 388 7.53 1.74 2.84
CA TRP A 388 7.10 3.01 2.26
C TRP A 388 7.94 3.40 1.02
N THR A 389 9.27 3.24 1.08
CA THR A 389 10.15 3.56 -0.07
C THR A 389 9.88 2.65 -1.26
N ALA A 390 9.63 1.36 -1.04
CA ALA A 390 9.30 0.41 -2.10
C ALA A 390 7.90 0.67 -2.71
N PHE A 391 6.93 1.12 -1.90
CA PHE A 391 5.57 1.42 -2.36
C PHE A 391 5.47 2.77 -3.09
N SER A 392 6.35 3.73 -2.81
CA SER A 392 6.32 5.06 -3.41
C SER A 392 6.84 5.03 -4.85
N SER A 393 6.10 5.60 -5.81
CA SER A 393 6.59 5.81 -7.17
C SER A 393 7.47 7.06 -7.26
N GLU A 394 8.51 7.06 -8.10
CA GLU A 394 9.30 8.22 -8.48
C GLU A 394 9.44 8.28 -10.00
N ASP A 395 9.34 9.46 -10.58
CA ASP A 395 9.65 9.77 -11.99
C ASP A 395 9.04 8.81 -13.02
N GLY A 396 7.77 8.41 -12.82
CA GLY A 396 7.05 7.54 -13.75
C GLY A 396 7.43 6.07 -13.68
N LYS A 397 8.23 5.64 -12.70
CA LYS A 397 8.49 4.22 -12.43
C LYS A 397 7.39 3.63 -11.58
N GLU A 398 6.96 2.41 -11.88
CA GLU A 398 6.02 1.68 -11.05
C GLU A 398 6.63 1.37 -9.67
N PRO A 399 5.81 1.33 -8.60
CA PRO A 399 6.24 0.90 -7.27
C PRO A 399 6.80 -0.53 -7.26
N GLU A 400 7.76 -0.79 -6.39
CA GLU A 400 8.35 -2.11 -6.18
C GLU A 400 7.46 -2.96 -5.24
N TYR A 401 6.25 -3.28 -5.71
CA TYR A 401 5.21 -3.93 -4.89
C TYR A 401 5.69 -5.21 -4.20
N ARG A 402 6.49 -6.04 -4.87
CA ARG A 402 7.01 -7.27 -4.29
C ARG A 402 7.93 -7.00 -3.10
N LEU A 403 8.79 -6.00 -3.22
CA LEU A 403 9.69 -5.59 -2.14
C LEU A 403 8.91 -4.99 -0.96
N ALA A 404 7.93 -4.14 -1.26
CA ALA A 404 7.03 -3.60 -0.24
C ALA A 404 6.31 -4.71 0.52
N ALA A 405 5.80 -5.72 -0.18
CA ALA A 405 5.13 -6.88 0.43
C ALA A 405 6.06 -7.66 1.39
N THR A 406 7.32 -7.86 0.99
CA THR A 406 8.32 -8.56 1.82
C THR A 406 8.58 -7.79 3.12
N HIS A 407 8.75 -6.47 3.04
CA HIS A 407 8.99 -5.64 4.23
C HIS A 407 7.76 -5.57 5.14
N LEU A 408 6.55 -5.51 4.57
CA LEU A 408 5.29 -5.53 5.34
C LEU A 408 5.07 -6.87 6.05
N ALA A 409 5.40 -7.99 5.41
CA ALA A 409 5.33 -9.31 6.02
C ALA A 409 6.32 -9.43 7.20
N ALA A 410 7.58 -9.03 7.00
CA ALA A 410 8.59 -9.00 8.06
C ALA A 410 8.17 -8.07 9.23
N LEU A 411 7.51 -6.96 8.93
CA LEU A 411 6.99 -6.04 9.93
C LEU A 411 5.84 -6.67 10.73
N ALA A 412 4.95 -7.42 10.06
CA ALA A 412 3.85 -8.13 10.69
C ALA A 412 4.33 -9.20 11.67
N ASP A 413 5.46 -9.85 11.36
CA ASP A 413 6.04 -10.89 12.23
C ASP A 413 6.70 -10.31 13.50
N LEU A 414 7.08 -9.02 13.48
CA LEU A 414 7.62 -8.31 14.64
C LEU A 414 6.53 -7.61 15.49
N GLU A 415 5.32 -7.49 14.96
CA GLU A 415 4.23 -6.76 15.64
C GLU A 415 3.62 -7.64 16.76
N LYS A 416 3.57 -7.08 17.97
CA LYS A 416 3.00 -7.77 19.15
C LYS A 416 1.48 -7.74 19.19
N ASP A 417 0.89 -6.72 18.59
CA ASP A 417 -0.56 -6.57 18.51
C ASP A 417 -1.10 -7.42 17.34
N PRO A 418 -1.89 -8.48 17.62
CA PRO A 418 -2.38 -9.37 16.58
C PRO A 418 -3.26 -8.68 15.53
N GLU A 419 -3.98 -7.60 15.88
CA GLU A 419 -4.81 -6.87 14.92
C GLU A 419 -3.94 -6.07 13.96
N LYS A 420 -2.95 -5.36 14.47
CA LYS A 420 -2.00 -4.62 13.62
C LYS A 420 -1.17 -5.57 12.75
N ALA A 421 -0.77 -6.72 13.28
CA ALA A 421 -0.07 -7.73 12.49
C ALA A 421 -0.92 -8.23 11.31
N ARG A 422 -2.23 -8.48 11.52
CA ARG A 422 -3.16 -8.84 10.44
C ARG A 422 -3.34 -7.73 9.42
N GLU A 423 -3.42 -6.47 9.86
CA GLU A 423 -3.48 -5.32 8.93
C GLU A 423 -2.24 -5.21 8.04
N MET A 424 -1.04 -5.41 8.61
CA MET A 424 0.21 -5.41 7.83
C MET A 424 0.26 -6.57 6.84
N ARG A 425 -0.21 -7.77 7.22
CA ARG A 425 -0.34 -8.91 6.31
C ARG A 425 -1.36 -8.63 5.19
N LEU A 426 -2.45 -7.94 5.49
CA LEU A 426 -3.43 -7.53 4.48
C LEU A 426 -2.80 -6.56 3.47
N LEU A 427 -2.07 -5.55 3.93
CA LEU A 427 -1.34 -4.63 3.06
C LEU A 427 -0.26 -5.35 2.23
N SER A 428 0.42 -6.35 2.81
CA SER A 428 1.36 -7.21 2.09
C SER A 428 0.66 -7.98 0.96
N ALA A 429 -0.51 -8.55 1.23
CA ALA A 429 -1.33 -9.24 0.23
C ALA A 429 -1.80 -8.29 -0.88
N ASP A 430 -2.20 -7.06 -0.56
CA ASP A 430 -2.57 -6.03 -1.54
C ASP A 430 -1.38 -5.65 -2.45
N CYS A 431 -0.18 -5.54 -1.89
CA CYS A 431 1.03 -5.33 -2.68
C CYS A 431 1.33 -6.51 -3.61
N LEU A 432 1.20 -7.75 -3.14
CA LEU A 432 1.37 -8.95 -3.97
C LEU A 432 0.33 -9.03 -5.09
N PHE A 433 -0.91 -8.65 -4.79
CA PHE A 433 -1.99 -8.57 -5.77
C PHE A 433 -1.64 -7.55 -6.88
N LEU A 434 -1.19 -6.35 -6.51
CA LEU A 434 -0.73 -5.32 -7.45
C LEU A 434 0.49 -5.80 -8.27
N ASN A 435 1.37 -6.57 -7.65
CA ASN A 435 2.51 -7.22 -8.33
C ASN A 435 2.09 -8.42 -9.22
N LYS A 436 0.80 -8.74 -9.30
CA LYS A 436 0.26 -9.90 -10.01
C LYS A 436 0.73 -11.27 -9.46
N ASP A 437 1.29 -11.31 -8.25
CA ASP A 437 1.55 -12.57 -7.54
C ASP A 437 0.27 -13.04 -6.85
N TYR A 438 -0.69 -13.43 -7.68
CA TYR A 438 -2.01 -13.88 -7.22
C TYR A 438 -1.95 -15.17 -6.40
N THR A 439 -0.88 -15.96 -6.55
CA THR A 439 -0.67 -17.20 -5.80
C THR A 439 -0.54 -16.93 -4.30
N THR A 440 0.43 -16.10 -3.98
CA THR A 440 0.72 -15.78 -2.58
C THR A 440 -0.37 -14.88 -2.00
N ALA A 441 -0.89 -13.94 -2.79
CA ALA A 441 -1.98 -13.05 -2.39
C ALA A 441 -3.25 -13.84 -2.02
N ALA A 442 -3.70 -14.79 -2.86
CA ALA A 442 -4.90 -15.60 -2.60
C ALA A 442 -4.80 -16.39 -1.30
N LYS A 443 -3.64 -16.98 -1.01
CA LYS A 443 -3.40 -17.73 0.24
C LYS A 443 -3.55 -16.81 1.45
N ILE A 444 -2.86 -15.65 1.44
CA ILE A 444 -2.91 -14.70 2.56
C ILE A 444 -4.33 -14.16 2.75
N TYR A 445 -5.03 -13.77 1.68
CA TYR A 445 -6.42 -13.32 1.78
C TYR A 445 -7.34 -14.39 2.35
N THR A 446 -7.19 -15.65 1.96
CA THR A 446 -8.02 -16.76 2.48
C THR A 446 -7.77 -16.98 3.98
N ASP A 447 -6.52 -16.92 4.42
CA ASP A 447 -6.16 -17.02 5.84
C ASP A 447 -6.74 -15.83 6.64
N LEU A 448 -6.67 -14.61 6.09
CA LEU A 448 -7.20 -13.40 6.72
C LEU A 448 -8.73 -13.34 6.71
N PHE A 449 -9.39 -13.93 5.72
CA PHE A 449 -10.87 -14.02 5.68
C PHE A 449 -11.44 -14.68 6.93
N ALA A 450 -10.78 -15.72 7.44
CA ALA A 450 -11.19 -16.36 8.67
C ALA A 450 -10.99 -15.48 9.91
N GLN A 451 -9.96 -14.62 9.90
CA GLN A 451 -9.47 -13.91 11.08
C GLN A 451 -10.00 -12.46 11.22
N MET A 452 -10.30 -11.77 10.11
CA MET A 452 -10.67 -10.33 10.09
C MET A 452 -12.15 -10.14 9.74
N ARG A 453 -13.02 -10.27 10.73
CA ARG A 453 -14.49 -10.25 10.54
C ARG A 453 -15.01 -8.96 9.91
N ASP A 454 -14.48 -7.83 10.34
CA ASP A 454 -14.86 -6.48 9.90
C ASP A 454 -14.48 -6.16 8.44
N LYS A 455 -13.47 -6.85 7.91
CA LYS A 455 -12.95 -6.64 6.54
C LYS A 455 -13.24 -7.80 5.58
N ARG A 456 -14.02 -8.80 6.02
CA ARG A 456 -14.30 -10.02 5.24
C ARG A 456 -14.83 -9.75 3.84
N GLY A 457 -15.74 -8.80 3.68
CA GLY A 457 -16.31 -8.47 2.37
C GLY A 457 -15.25 -8.01 1.37
N MET A 458 -14.38 -7.08 1.78
CA MET A 458 -13.26 -6.60 0.95
C MET A 458 -12.28 -7.73 0.64
N ILE A 459 -11.90 -8.52 1.66
CA ILE A 459 -10.96 -9.64 1.53
C ILE A 459 -11.52 -10.71 0.58
N LEU A 460 -12.81 -11.04 0.69
CA LEU A 460 -13.50 -11.96 -0.21
C LEU A 460 -13.34 -11.55 -1.68
N ASN A 461 -13.63 -10.29 -1.98
CA ASN A 461 -13.55 -9.75 -3.34
C ASN A 461 -12.13 -9.85 -3.93
N ARG A 462 -11.09 -9.58 -3.13
CA ARG A 462 -9.68 -9.68 -3.52
C ARG A 462 -9.23 -11.15 -3.68
N ALA A 463 -9.63 -12.02 -2.75
CA ALA A 463 -9.31 -13.44 -2.80
C ALA A 463 -9.92 -14.11 -4.04
N VAL A 464 -11.23 -13.89 -4.29
CA VAL A 464 -11.93 -14.41 -5.47
C VAL A 464 -11.23 -13.94 -6.75
N GLU A 465 -10.92 -12.64 -6.87
CA GLU A 465 -10.23 -12.09 -8.04
C GLU A 465 -8.82 -12.71 -8.23
N SER A 466 -8.09 -12.95 -7.13
CA SER A 466 -6.79 -13.61 -7.17
C SER A 466 -6.89 -15.06 -7.69
N TYR A 467 -7.87 -15.82 -7.21
CA TYR A 467 -8.12 -17.18 -7.71
C TYR A 467 -8.53 -17.21 -9.19
N LEU A 468 -9.39 -16.28 -9.60
CA LEU A 468 -9.83 -16.19 -11.01
C LEU A 468 -8.69 -15.85 -11.96
N ASN A 469 -7.78 -14.96 -11.57
CA ASN A 469 -6.58 -14.63 -12.36
C ASN A 469 -5.62 -15.82 -12.52
N ARG A 470 -5.78 -16.86 -11.69
CA ARG A 470 -5.04 -18.15 -11.78
C ARG A 470 -5.84 -19.27 -12.43
N ASN A 471 -7.06 -19.03 -12.87
CA ASN A 471 -8.01 -20.04 -13.30
C ASN A 471 -8.36 -21.10 -12.23
N GLU A 472 -8.16 -20.81 -10.95
CA GLU A 472 -8.52 -21.69 -9.82
C GLU A 472 -9.97 -21.46 -9.38
N THR A 473 -10.91 -21.73 -10.31
CA THR A 473 -12.35 -21.47 -10.09
C THR A 473 -12.92 -22.26 -8.91
N ASP A 474 -12.46 -23.47 -8.66
CA ASP A 474 -12.95 -24.30 -7.53
C ASP A 474 -12.59 -23.71 -6.17
N SER A 475 -11.41 -23.10 -6.05
CA SER A 475 -11.00 -22.41 -4.82
C SER A 475 -11.82 -21.15 -4.60
N ALA A 476 -12.09 -20.38 -5.67
CA ALA A 476 -12.97 -19.22 -5.62
C ALA A 476 -14.39 -19.61 -5.18
N ILE A 477 -14.96 -20.71 -5.73
CA ILE A 477 -16.27 -21.25 -5.36
C ILE A 477 -16.32 -21.64 -3.89
N ARG A 478 -15.36 -22.42 -3.40
CA ARG A 478 -15.33 -22.85 -1.99
C ARG A 478 -15.29 -21.66 -1.02
N LEU A 479 -14.45 -20.67 -1.32
CA LEU A 479 -14.36 -19.47 -0.48
C LEU A 479 -15.67 -18.69 -0.50
N LEU A 480 -16.25 -18.50 -1.68
CA LEU A 480 -17.50 -17.77 -1.86
C LEU A 480 -18.68 -18.48 -1.19
N ASP A 481 -18.75 -19.83 -1.27
CA ASP A 481 -19.77 -20.62 -0.57
C ASP A 481 -19.66 -20.49 0.95
N SER A 482 -18.43 -20.42 1.49
CA SER A 482 -18.20 -20.18 2.92
C SER A 482 -18.56 -18.76 3.38
N ALA A 483 -18.67 -17.81 2.44
CA ALA A 483 -18.99 -16.43 2.73
C ALA A 483 -20.49 -16.17 2.91
N TYR A 484 -21.35 -17.06 2.40
CA TYR A 484 -22.79 -16.93 2.58
C TYR A 484 -23.19 -17.06 4.05
N GLY A 485 -23.75 -15.98 4.60
CA GLY A 485 -24.15 -15.90 6.01
C GLY A 485 -22.98 -15.66 6.98
N ALA A 486 -21.77 -15.45 6.49
CA ALA A 486 -20.64 -15.09 7.32
C ALA A 486 -20.76 -13.63 7.82
N GLU A 487 -20.51 -13.42 9.12
CA GLU A 487 -20.48 -12.09 9.71
C GLU A 487 -19.41 -11.21 9.03
N GLY A 488 -19.77 -9.96 8.72
CA GLY A 488 -18.87 -9.01 8.04
C GLY A 488 -18.84 -9.13 6.51
N VAL A 489 -19.73 -9.95 5.92
CA VAL A 489 -19.93 -10.04 4.47
C VAL A 489 -21.33 -9.54 4.13
N GLY A 490 -21.40 -8.45 3.37
CA GLY A 490 -22.65 -7.87 2.93
C GLY A 490 -23.14 -8.42 1.58
N ASP A 491 -24.39 -8.11 1.24
CA ASP A 491 -24.99 -8.49 -0.05
C ASP A 491 -24.22 -7.93 -1.25
N ASP A 492 -23.65 -6.73 -1.13
CA ASP A 492 -22.88 -6.13 -2.22
C ASP A 492 -21.54 -6.82 -2.40
N ASP A 493 -20.93 -7.33 -1.33
CA ASP A 493 -19.68 -8.10 -1.41
C ASP A 493 -19.91 -9.44 -2.09
N LEU A 494 -20.99 -10.14 -1.72
CA LEU A 494 -21.43 -11.38 -2.37
C LEU A 494 -21.77 -11.13 -3.83
N TRP A 495 -22.56 -10.08 -4.13
CA TRP A 495 -22.89 -9.71 -5.50
C TRP A 495 -21.65 -9.46 -6.36
N ASN A 496 -20.70 -8.65 -5.87
CA ASN A 496 -19.49 -8.31 -6.62
C ASN A 496 -18.60 -9.55 -6.88
N SER A 497 -18.47 -10.43 -5.88
CA SER A 497 -17.69 -11.66 -6.01
C SER A 497 -18.35 -12.68 -6.93
N GLU A 498 -19.68 -12.87 -6.85
CA GLU A 498 -20.45 -13.70 -7.78
C GLU A 498 -20.40 -13.16 -9.21
N TRP A 499 -20.54 -11.85 -9.37
CA TRP A 499 -20.42 -11.20 -10.67
C TRP A 499 -19.07 -11.48 -11.34
N LYS A 500 -17.95 -11.37 -10.59
CA LYS A 500 -16.61 -11.69 -11.10
C LYS A 500 -16.50 -13.15 -11.53
N LEU A 501 -16.93 -14.07 -10.69
CA LEU A 501 -16.88 -15.52 -10.98
C LEU A 501 -17.73 -15.89 -12.20
N ILE A 502 -18.97 -15.41 -12.26
CA ILE A 502 -19.88 -15.68 -13.37
C ILE A 502 -19.35 -15.06 -14.66
N SER A 503 -18.83 -13.83 -14.60
CA SER A 503 -18.23 -13.16 -15.76
C SER A 503 -16.98 -13.91 -16.25
N HIS A 504 -16.19 -14.47 -15.35
CA HIS A 504 -15.04 -15.32 -15.71
C HIS A 504 -15.47 -16.60 -16.43
N PHE A 505 -16.55 -17.26 -15.98
CA PHE A 505 -17.11 -18.42 -16.69
C PHE A 505 -17.57 -18.03 -18.10
N ARG A 506 -18.25 -16.91 -18.24
CA ARG A 506 -18.78 -16.42 -19.52
C ARG A 506 -17.67 -16.05 -20.50
N SER A 507 -16.68 -15.31 -20.06
CA SER A 507 -15.53 -14.95 -20.92
C SER A 507 -14.74 -16.18 -21.40
N GLY A 508 -14.78 -17.26 -20.63
CA GLY A 508 -14.22 -18.56 -21.01
C GLY A 508 -15.15 -19.48 -21.80
N GLY A 509 -16.33 -19.01 -22.26
CA GLY A 509 -17.31 -19.80 -23.02
C GLY A 509 -18.01 -20.88 -22.18
N ARG A 510 -17.95 -20.82 -20.84
CA ARG A 510 -18.54 -21.80 -19.91
C ARG A 510 -19.93 -21.37 -19.43
N GLU A 511 -20.85 -21.17 -20.37
CA GLU A 511 -22.21 -20.66 -20.09
C GLU A 511 -23.01 -21.57 -19.15
N ALA A 512 -22.87 -22.90 -19.27
CA ALA A 512 -23.51 -23.86 -18.37
C ALA A 512 -23.03 -23.69 -16.92
N SER A 513 -21.74 -23.49 -16.71
CA SER A 513 -21.16 -23.25 -15.38
C SER A 513 -21.62 -21.91 -14.80
N ALA A 514 -21.72 -20.88 -15.63
CA ALA A 514 -22.25 -19.58 -15.24
C ALA A 514 -23.70 -19.69 -14.76
N ARG A 515 -24.54 -20.37 -15.52
CA ARG A 515 -25.97 -20.61 -15.17
C ARG A 515 -26.09 -21.42 -13.87
N ALA A 516 -25.34 -22.53 -13.75
CA ALA A 516 -25.35 -23.37 -12.56
C ALA A 516 -24.91 -22.58 -11.31
N ARG A 517 -23.94 -21.69 -11.45
CA ARG A 517 -23.50 -20.83 -10.33
C ARG A 517 -24.57 -19.85 -9.90
N ILE A 518 -25.23 -19.20 -10.82
CA ILE A 518 -26.35 -18.29 -10.50
C ILE A 518 -27.49 -19.06 -9.80
N GLU A 519 -27.87 -20.23 -10.31
CA GLU A 519 -28.91 -21.06 -9.71
C GLU A 519 -28.53 -21.55 -8.29
N HIS A 520 -27.24 -21.82 -8.05
CA HIS A 520 -26.73 -22.12 -6.72
C HIS A 520 -26.85 -20.89 -5.78
N ALA A 521 -26.42 -19.71 -6.22
CA ALA A 521 -26.51 -18.47 -5.46
C ALA A 521 -27.99 -18.13 -5.11
N ILE A 522 -28.92 -18.33 -6.06
CA ILE A 522 -30.35 -18.17 -5.83
C ILE A 522 -30.89 -19.09 -4.72
N LYS A 523 -30.38 -20.34 -4.64
CA LYS A 523 -30.80 -21.31 -3.62
C LYS A 523 -30.18 -21.04 -2.26
N THR A 524 -28.99 -20.49 -2.23
CA THR A 524 -28.17 -20.38 -1.02
C THR A 524 -28.42 -19.05 -0.26
N THR A 525 -28.72 -17.96 -1.02
CA THR A 525 -28.89 -16.65 -0.38
C THR A 525 -30.14 -16.58 0.48
N ARG A 526 -30.03 -15.92 1.63
CA ARG A 526 -31.14 -15.58 2.53
C ARG A 526 -31.67 -14.16 2.31
N SER A 527 -30.88 -13.32 1.63
CA SER A 527 -31.26 -11.95 1.33
C SER A 527 -32.20 -11.89 0.13
N LYS A 528 -33.38 -11.27 0.30
CA LYS A 528 -34.30 -11.05 -0.80
C LYS A 528 -33.69 -10.14 -1.88
N LEU A 529 -32.91 -9.14 -1.48
CA LEU A 529 -32.27 -8.21 -2.42
C LEU A 529 -31.26 -8.93 -3.30
N LEU A 530 -30.37 -9.74 -2.68
CA LEU A 530 -29.39 -10.53 -3.43
C LEU A 530 -30.05 -11.59 -4.31
N LEU A 531 -31.13 -12.23 -3.82
CA LEU A 531 -31.92 -13.17 -4.59
C LEU A 531 -32.45 -12.54 -5.89
N ILE A 532 -33.04 -11.36 -5.80
CA ILE A 532 -33.58 -10.62 -6.95
C ILE A 532 -32.46 -10.20 -7.90
N LYS A 533 -31.32 -9.75 -7.38
CA LYS A 533 -30.12 -9.45 -8.20
C LYS A 533 -29.65 -10.68 -8.99
N MET A 534 -29.61 -11.86 -8.37
CA MET A 534 -29.22 -13.11 -9.05
C MET A 534 -30.27 -13.58 -10.06
N GLN A 535 -31.57 -13.45 -9.77
CA GLN A 535 -32.65 -13.72 -10.74
C GLN A 535 -32.54 -12.78 -11.94
N TRP A 536 -32.25 -11.50 -11.73
CA TRP A 536 -32.02 -10.55 -12.81
C TRP A 536 -30.82 -10.98 -13.67
N PHE A 537 -29.76 -11.46 -13.06
CA PHE A 537 -28.59 -11.95 -13.80
C PHE A 537 -28.95 -13.22 -14.62
N LEU A 538 -29.74 -14.10 -14.07
CA LEU A 538 -30.23 -15.28 -14.79
C LEU A 538 -31.10 -14.88 -16.00
N ALA A 539 -32.00 -13.89 -15.83
CA ALA A 539 -32.81 -13.36 -16.92
C ALA A 539 -31.95 -12.75 -18.03
N ARG A 540 -30.84 -12.04 -17.66
CA ARG A 540 -29.89 -11.47 -18.61
C ARG A 540 -29.18 -12.55 -19.44
N ILE A 541 -28.70 -13.63 -18.81
CA ILE A 541 -28.11 -14.76 -19.55
C ILE A 541 -29.14 -15.43 -20.45
N THR A 542 -30.39 -15.50 -20.02
CA THR A 542 -31.48 -16.06 -20.82
C THR A 542 -31.78 -15.18 -22.05
N GLU A 543 -31.77 -13.84 -21.90
CA GLU A 543 -31.89 -12.89 -23.03
C GLU A 543 -30.77 -13.08 -24.03
N GLU A 544 -29.54 -13.12 -23.56
CA GLU A 544 -28.31 -13.25 -24.37
C GLU A 544 -28.23 -14.61 -25.10
N SER A 545 -28.84 -15.66 -24.54
CA SER A 545 -28.98 -16.98 -25.21
C SER A 545 -30.08 -17.00 -26.28
N GLY A 546 -30.77 -15.87 -26.48
CA GLY A 546 -31.83 -15.72 -27.54
C GLY A 546 -33.22 -16.09 -27.10
N ASP A 547 -33.44 -16.58 -25.86
CA ASP A 547 -34.79 -16.90 -25.36
C ASP A 547 -35.45 -15.65 -24.74
N SER A 548 -35.78 -14.68 -25.63
CA SER A 548 -36.35 -13.39 -25.22
C SER A 548 -37.70 -13.56 -24.54
N LYS A 549 -38.52 -14.55 -24.93
CA LYS A 549 -39.81 -14.79 -24.31
C LYS A 549 -39.71 -15.21 -22.85
N LYS A 550 -38.81 -16.15 -22.56
CA LYS A 550 -38.55 -16.61 -21.19
C LYS A 550 -37.89 -15.51 -20.34
N ALA A 551 -36.98 -14.75 -20.93
CA ALA A 551 -36.34 -13.63 -20.24
C ALA A 551 -37.37 -12.55 -19.87
N ALA A 552 -38.33 -12.22 -20.75
CA ALA A 552 -39.40 -11.29 -20.43
C ALA A 552 -40.29 -11.79 -19.28
N GLN A 553 -40.65 -13.08 -19.27
CA GLN A 553 -41.40 -13.68 -18.16
C GLN A 553 -40.65 -13.65 -16.84
N GLN A 554 -39.33 -13.88 -16.88
CA GLN A 554 -38.46 -13.76 -15.70
C GLN A 554 -38.45 -12.31 -15.18
N CYS A 555 -38.42 -11.31 -16.08
CA CYS A 555 -38.49 -9.90 -15.69
C CYS A 555 -39.83 -9.57 -14.99
N ASP A 556 -40.98 -10.13 -15.47
CA ASP A 556 -42.26 -9.94 -14.80
C ASP A 556 -42.25 -10.47 -13.36
N LYS A 557 -41.69 -11.65 -13.17
CA LYS A 557 -41.51 -12.23 -11.82
C LYS A 557 -40.61 -11.36 -10.93
N ILE A 558 -39.49 -10.90 -11.46
CA ILE A 558 -38.58 -10.01 -10.76
C ILE A 558 -39.28 -8.73 -10.33
N LEU A 559 -40.03 -8.12 -11.22
CA LEU A 559 -40.79 -6.89 -10.93
C LEU A 559 -41.82 -7.09 -9.81
N SER A 560 -42.55 -8.23 -9.80
CA SER A 560 -43.49 -8.57 -8.73
C SER A 560 -42.78 -8.80 -7.39
N GLU A 561 -41.61 -9.43 -7.39
CA GLU A 561 -40.82 -9.67 -6.17
C GLU A 561 -40.22 -8.38 -5.61
N ILE A 562 -39.79 -7.44 -6.47
CA ILE A 562 -39.27 -6.12 -6.07
C ILE A 562 -40.34 -5.32 -5.29
N GLU A 563 -41.65 -5.49 -5.61
CA GLU A 563 -42.70 -4.81 -4.85
C GLU A 563 -42.74 -5.24 -3.38
N SER A 564 -42.30 -6.46 -3.08
CA SER A 564 -42.20 -7.01 -1.72
C SER A 564 -40.95 -6.57 -0.92
N LEU A 565 -40.02 -5.84 -1.53
CA LEU A 565 -38.84 -5.31 -0.85
C LEU A 565 -39.20 -4.14 0.08
N PRO A 566 -38.52 -3.99 1.23
CA PRO A 566 -38.73 -2.85 2.11
C PRO A 566 -38.53 -1.50 1.41
N VAL A 567 -39.27 -0.49 1.83
CA VAL A 567 -39.12 0.89 1.31
C VAL A 567 -37.77 1.48 1.67
N SER A 568 -37.15 1.01 2.75
CA SER A 568 -35.76 1.37 3.14
C SER A 568 -34.71 1.06 2.08
N ASP A 569 -34.99 0.12 1.16
CA ASP A 569 -34.08 -0.27 0.07
C ASP A 569 -34.23 0.64 -1.17
N GLY A 570 -34.71 1.87 -1.01
CA GLY A 570 -35.15 2.82 -2.05
C GLY A 570 -34.31 2.82 -3.32
N ARG A 571 -33.02 3.23 -3.26
CA ARG A 571 -32.18 3.34 -4.47
C ARG A 571 -31.82 2.00 -5.12
N PRO A 572 -31.38 0.95 -4.39
CA PRO A 572 -31.19 -0.39 -4.95
C PRO A 572 -32.45 -0.97 -5.59
N ARG A 573 -33.62 -0.77 -4.98
CA ARG A 573 -34.93 -1.20 -5.48
C ARG A 573 -35.26 -0.50 -6.80
N GLU A 574 -35.08 0.81 -6.90
CA GLU A 574 -35.31 1.59 -8.13
C GLU A 574 -34.38 1.14 -9.27
N ILE A 575 -33.11 0.92 -8.97
CA ILE A 575 -32.13 0.46 -9.97
C ILE A 575 -32.50 -0.94 -10.49
N LEU A 576 -32.90 -1.86 -9.63
CA LEU A 576 -33.28 -3.20 -10.04
C LEU A 576 -34.60 -3.18 -10.87
N ALA A 577 -35.63 -2.44 -10.43
CA ALA A 577 -36.89 -2.31 -11.15
C ALA A 577 -36.70 -1.67 -12.52
N SER A 578 -35.95 -0.59 -12.60
CA SER A 578 -35.66 0.10 -13.86
C SER A 578 -34.89 -0.78 -14.84
N ASN A 579 -33.85 -1.52 -14.36
CA ASN A 579 -33.12 -2.47 -15.20
C ASN A 579 -33.96 -3.66 -15.65
N ALA A 580 -34.81 -4.18 -14.78
CA ALA A 580 -35.76 -5.26 -15.16
C ALA A 580 -36.78 -4.79 -16.21
N LEU A 581 -37.34 -3.58 -16.09
CA LEU A 581 -38.24 -2.99 -17.08
C LEU A 581 -37.52 -2.75 -18.42
N LEU A 582 -36.27 -2.25 -18.39
CA LEU A 582 -35.47 -2.06 -19.59
C LEU A 582 -35.22 -3.41 -20.31
N MET A 583 -34.81 -4.43 -19.58
CA MET A 583 -34.62 -5.77 -20.13
C MET A 583 -35.94 -6.35 -20.70
N LYS A 584 -37.04 -6.23 -19.97
CA LYS A 584 -38.37 -6.65 -20.44
C LYS A 584 -38.73 -5.99 -21.76
N ALA A 585 -38.57 -4.66 -21.87
CA ALA A 585 -38.87 -3.93 -23.09
C ALA A 585 -38.05 -4.45 -24.29
N ARG A 586 -36.75 -4.62 -24.10
CA ARG A 586 -35.82 -5.16 -25.13
C ARG A 586 -36.18 -6.60 -25.54
N CYS A 587 -36.53 -7.44 -24.58
CA CYS A 587 -36.95 -8.80 -24.84
C CYS A 587 -38.26 -8.86 -25.66
N LEU A 588 -39.22 -7.98 -25.35
CA LEU A 588 -40.49 -7.88 -26.08
C LEU A 588 -40.26 -7.37 -27.50
N GLU A 589 -39.39 -6.40 -27.72
CA GLU A 589 -38.97 -5.95 -29.05
C GLU A 589 -38.32 -7.08 -29.87
N ALA A 590 -37.40 -7.82 -29.27
CA ALA A 590 -36.70 -8.91 -29.93
C ALA A 590 -37.62 -10.10 -30.26
N GLY A 591 -38.70 -10.29 -29.51
CA GLY A 591 -39.71 -11.31 -29.75
C GLY A 591 -40.55 -11.07 -31.03
N GLY A 592 -40.55 -9.87 -31.55
CA GLY A 592 -41.16 -9.47 -32.82
C GLY A 592 -42.71 -9.48 -32.84
N GLY A 593 -43.25 -8.85 -33.87
CA GLY A 593 -44.71 -8.78 -34.15
C GLY A 593 -45.42 -7.59 -33.47
N ALA A 594 -46.53 -7.15 -34.04
CA ALA A 594 -47.26 -5.93 -33.63
C ALA A 594 -47.63 -5.93 -32.13
N ASN A 595 -47.98 -7.09 -31.57
CA ASN A 595 -48.32 -7.18 -30.15
C ASN A 595 -47.08 -7.04 -29.24
N GLY A 596 -45.92 -7.60 -29.66
CA GLY A 596 -44.64 -7.46 -28.94
C GLY A 596 -44.17 -6.02 -28.94
N ASP A 597 -44.26 -5.35 -30.07
CA ASP A 597 -43.86 -3.95 -30.23
C ASP A 597 -44.68 -3.00 -29.36
N ASN A 598 -46.00 -3.17 -29.29
CA ASN A 598 -46.87 -2.36 -28.44
C ASN A 598 -46.57 -2.60 -26.94
N ALA A 599 -46.36 -3.85 -26.54
CA ALA A 599 -46.01 -4.18 -25.17
C ALA A 599 -44.61 -3.63 -24.76
N ALA A 600 -43.66 -3.62 -25.70
CA ALA A 600 -42.32 -3.02 -25.48
C ALA A 600 -42.44 -1.50 -25.31
N LEU A 601 -43.26 -0.84 -26.14
CA LEU A 601 -43.47 0.60 -26.04
C LEU A 601 -44.07 1.00 -24.68
N GLU A 602 -45.08 0.25 -24.21
CA GLU A 602 -45.65 0.47 -22.88
C GLU A 602 -44.64 0.23 -21.76
N ALA A 603 -43.76 -0.77 -21.89
CA ALA A 603 -42.70 -1.01 -20.92
C ALA A 603 -41.66 0.14 -20.87
N TYR A 604 -41.27 0.68 -22.04
CA TYR A 604 -40.39 1.85 -22.10
C TYR A 604 -41.05 3.11 -21.50
N LYS A 605 -42.33 3.32 -21.78
CA LYS A 605 -43.11 4.42 -21.25
C LYS A 605 -43.23 4.33 -19.74
N LEU A 606 -43.56 3.18 -19.20
CA LEU A 606 -43.64 2.92 -17.76
C LEU A 606 -42.30 3.12 -17.07
N LEU A 607 -41.20 2.66 -17.70
CA LEU A 607 -39.84 2.86 -17.18
C LEU A 607 -39.52 4.34 -17.02
N ARG A 608 -39.78 5.15 -18.05
CA ARG A 608 -39.47 6.59 -18.06
C ARG A 608 -40.36 7.40 -17.12
N GLU A 609 -41.63 6.99 -16.95
CA GLU A 609 -42.61 7.63 -16.05
C GLU A 609 -42.26 7.32 -14.58
N LYS A 610 -42.00 6.06 -14.25
CA LYS A 610 -41.75 5.65 -12.85
C LYS A 610 -40.32 5.94 -12.36
N TYR A 611 -39.30 5.84 -13.23
CA TYR A 611 -37.91 5.92 -12.87
C TYR A 611 -37.09 6.88 -13.75
N PRO A 612 -37.55 8.14 -13.98
CA PRO A 612 -36.94 9.05 -14.96
C PRO A 612 -35.47 9.39 -14.71
N SER A 613 -35.02 9.35 -13.45
CA SER A 613 -33.66 9.69 -13.04
C SER A 613 -32.65 8.56 -13.24
N THR A 614 -33.12 7.33 -13.51
CA THR A 614 -32.23 6.16 -13.63
C THR A 614 -31.53 6.09 -14.98
N ASP A 615 -30.32 5.51 -14.99
CA ASP A 615 -29.58 5.25 -16.22
C ASP A 615 -30.35 4.35 -17.19
N ALA A 616 -31.13 3.37 -16.67
CA ALA A 616 -31.99 2.51 -17.46
C ALA A 616 -33.05 3.30 -18.24
N ALA A 617 -33.68 4.29 -17.60
CA ALA A 617 -34.65 5.14 -18.26
C ALA A 617 -34.02 6.01 -19.36
N LYS A 618 -32.83 6.58 -19.06
CA LYS A 618 -32.07 7.40 -20.02
C LYS A 618 -31.65 6.58 -21.24
N ILE A 619 -30.97 5.46 -21.02
CA ILE A 619 -30.43 4.61 -22.09
C ILE A 619 -31.58 3.96 -22.92
N SER A 620 -32.78 3.83 -22.35
CA SER A 620 -33.96 3.29 -23.05
C SER A 620 -34.31 4.08 -24.30
N TYR A 621 -34.06 5.40 -24.32
CA TYR A 621 -34.27 6.22 -25.52
C TYR A 621 -33.37 5.79 -26.66
N LEU A 622 -32.12 5.47 -26.38
CA LEU A 622 -31.14 5.03 -27.38
C LEU A 622 -31.48 3.62 -27.91
N TYR A 623 -31.88 2.70 -27.04
CA TYR A 623 -32.32 1.37 -27.47
C TYR A 623 -33.55 1.46 -28.39
N GLN A 624 -34.59 2.17 -27.98
CA GLN A 624 -35.79 2.37 -28.81
C GLN A 624 -35.44 3.09 -30.13
N ALA A 625 -34.61 4.12 -30.09
CA ALA A 625 -34.16 4.85 -31.28
C ALA A 625 -33.44 3.92 -32.28
N ARG A 626 -32.56 3.06 -31.81
CA ARG A 626 -31.85 2.09 -32.66
C ARG A 626 -32.78 1.08 -33.29
N ASN A 627 -33.79 0.65 -32.56
CA ASN A 627 -34.80 -0.27 -33.09
C ASN A 627 -35.71 0.41 -34.15
N GLU A 628 -36.17 1.65 -33.87
CA GLU A 628 -36.86 2.45 -34.87
C GLU A 628 -36.05 2.67 -36.14
N ALA A 629 -34.74 2.97 -35.97
CA ALA A 629 -33.84 3.14 -37.11
C ALA A 629 -33.64 1.84 -37.92
N ALA A 630 -33.59 0.67 -37.24
CA ALA A 630 -33.50 -0.63 -37.90
C ALA A 630 -34.72 -0.94 -38.75
N ARG A 631 -35.91 -0.40 -38.37
CA ARG A 631 -37.17 -0.45 -39.14
C ARG A 631 -37.24 0.60 -40.24
N GLY A 632 -36.29 1.49 -40.35
CA GLY A 632 -36.27 2.58 -41.31
C GLY A 632 -36.93 3.87 -40.82
N ASN A 633 -37.45 3.91 -39.60
CA ASN A 633 -38.16 5.05 -39.00
C ASN A 633 -37.19 6.09 -38.43
N PHE A 634 -36.29 6.61 -39.29
CA PHE A 634 -35.22 7.52 -38.87
C PHE A 634 -35.70 8.82 -38.22
N GLY A 635 -36.91 9.32 -38.58
CA GLY A 635 -37.50 10.51 -37.98
C GLY A 635 -37.89 10.28 -36.50
N ALA A 636 -38.54 9.13 -36.21
CA ALA A 636 -38.88 8.74 -34.84
C ALA A 636 -37.61 8.47 -34.01
N ALA A 637 -36.60 7.79 -34.59
CA ALA A 637 -35.31 7.53 -33.95
C ALA A 637 -34.58 8.83 -33.58
N GLN A 638 -34.53 9.79 -34.51
CA GLN A 638 -33.96 11.11 -34.27
C GLN A 638 -34.65 11.84 -33.12
N GLN A 639 -36.00 11.82 -33.10
CA GLN A 639 -36.78 12.50 -32.07
C GLN A 639 -36.53 11.93 -30.66
N LEU A 640 -36.43 10.61 -30.53
CA LEU A 640 -36.11 9.95 -29.28
C LEU A 640 -34.70 10.38 -28.74
N CYS A 641 -33.70 10.39 -29.62
CA CYS A 641 -32.38 10.83 -29.26
C CYS A 641 -32.34 12.31 -28.85
N ARG A 642 -33.07 13.18 -29.56
CA ARG A 642 -33.17 14.61 -29.20
C ARG A 642 -33.84 14.80 -27.84
N THR A 643 -34.92 14.08 -27.58
CA THR A 643 -35.60 14.13 -26.27
C THR A 643 -34.66 13.82 -25.12
N LEU A 644 -33.78 12.80 -25.27
CA LEU A 644 -32.79 12.48 -24.27
C LEU A 644 -31.74 13.60 -24.13
N ALA A 645 -31.19 14.09 -25.24
CA ALA A 645 -30.19 15.12 -25.25
C ALA A 645 -30.66 16.46 -24.67
N ASP A 646 -31.96 16.80 -24.89
CA ASP A 646 -32.56 18.02 -24.36
C ASP A 646 -32.90 17.89 -22.86
N ALA A 647 -33.27 16.67 -22.41
CA ALA A 647 -33.56 16.41 -20.98
C ALA A 647 -32.33 16.35 -20.12
N ASP A 648 -31.19 15.89 -20.65
CA ASP A 648 -29.94 15.74 -19.92
C ASP A 648 -28.74 16.14 -20.80
N PRO A 649 -28.52 17.45 -21.09
CA PRO A 649 -27.56 17.91 -22.10
C PRO A 649 -26.09 17.62 -21.79
N LYS A 650 -25.74 17.37 -20.52
CA LYS A 650 -24.38 17.08 -20.03
C LYS A 650 -24.29 15.68 -19.41
N GLY A 651 -25.35 14.89 -19.48
CA GLY A 651 -25.38 13.55 -18.91
C GLY A 651 -24.48 12.57 -19.64
N ALA A 652 -24.26 11.42 -19.03
CA ALA A 652 -23.37 10.37 -19.54
C ALA A 652 -23.75 9.90 -20.97
N TYR A 653 -25.01 9.99 -21.34
CA TYR A 653 -25.55 9.54 -22.64
C TYR A 653 -25.77 10.69 -23.64
N ALA A 654 -25.53 11.94 -23.26
CA ALA A 654 -25.80 13.11 -24.11
C ALA A 654 -24.97 13.07 -25.40
N TYR A 655 -23.71 12.72 -25.31
CA TYR A 655 -22.83 12.58 -26.49
C TYR A 655 -23.39 11.57 -27.48
N ASP A 656 -23.76 10.37 -27.02
CA ASP A 656 -24.31 9.32 -27.88
C ASP A 656 -25.66 9.72 -28.48
N ALA A 657 -26.52 10.35 -27.68
CA ALA A 657 -27.83 10.83 -28.14
C ALA A 657 -27.69 11.88 -29.27
N ILE A 658 -26.84 12.88 -29.10
CA ILE A 658 -26.63 13.91 -30.13
C ILE A 658 -25.98 13.30 -31.38
N SER A 659 -25.02 12.41 -31.19
CA SER A 659 -24.31 11.71 -32.28
C SER A 659 -25.30 10.84 -33.10
N ASP A 660 -26.10 10.01 -32.42
CA ASP A 660 -27.07 9.13 -33.06
C ASP A 660 -28.18 9.96 -33.76
N ALA A 661 -28.66 11.05 -33.11
CA ALA A 661 -29.63 11.96 -33.71
C ALA A 661 -29.11 12.59 -35.02
N ALA A 662 -27.88 12.98 -35.06
CA ALA A 662 -27.25 13.54 -36.25
C ALA A 662 -27.10 12.49 -37.38
N GLN A 663 -26.75 11.24 -37.01
CA GLN A 663 -26.68 10.14 -37.96
C GLN A 663 -28.07 9.80 -38.56
N TYR A 664 -29.12 9.78 -37.74
CA TYR A 664 -30.49 9.51 -38.23
C TYR A 664 -30.99 10.66 -39.11
N ALA A 665 -30.69 11.93 -38.74
CA ALA A 665 -30.97 13.07 -39.63
C ALA A 665 -30.28 12.89 -40.99
N ARG A 666 -29.03 12.48 -41.02
CA ARG A 666 -28.28 12.19 -42.26
C ARG A 666 -28.94 11.08 -43.08
N LYS A 667 -29.55 10.09 -42.46
CA LYS A 667 -30.23 8.96 -43.12
C LYS A 667 -31.58 9.35 -43.76
N LEU A 668 -32.25 10.40 -43.26
CA LEU A 668 -33.46 10.96 -43.87
C LEU A 668 -33.21 11.53 -45.28
N GLY A 669 -32.05 12.13 -45.50
CA GLY A 669 -31.54 12.39 -46.84
C GLY A 669 -32.01 13.70 -47.49
N LEU A 670 -32.83 14.51 -46.87
CA LEU A 670 -33.20 15.84 -47.36
C LEU A 670 -32.10 16.90 -46.98
N GLU A 671 -32.05 17.98 -47.76
CA GLU A 671 -31.10 19.07 -47.48
C GLU A 671 -31.27 19.68 -46.08
N SER A 672 -32.51 19.85 -45.63
CA SER A 672 -32.89 20.31 -44.28
C SER A 672 -32.34 19.40 -43.19
N ASP A 673 -32.38 18.07 -43.44
CA ASP A 673 -31.93 17.06 -42.50
C ASP A 673 -30.38 17.08 -42.41
N TYR A 674 -29.68 17.24 -43.52
CA TYR A 674 -28.24 17.44 -43.54
C TYR A 674 -27.81 18.69 -42.75
N LYS A 675 -28.51 19.81 -42.92
CA LYS A 675 -28.25 21.05 -42.17
C LYS A 675 -28.56 20.86 -40.67
N SER A 676 -29.62 20.12 -40.33
CA SER A 676 -29.90 19.76 -38.94
C SER A 676 -28.81 18.87 -38.33
N ALA A 677 -28.32 17.88 -39.09
CA ALA A 677 -27.21 17.02 -38.64
C ALA A 677 -25.93 17.81 -38.40
N LEU A 678 -25.59 18.74 -39.31
CA LEU A 678 -24.41 19.61 -39.11
C LEU A 678 -24.52 20.43 -37.82
N ALA A 679 -25.67 21.08 -37.58
CA ALA A 679 -25.89 21.87 -36.38
C ALA A 679 -25.77 21.05 -35.10
N MET A 680 -26.26 19.80 -35.10
CA MET A 680 -26.11 18.88 -33.97
C MET A 680 -24.64 18.50 -33.74
N LEU A 681 -23.89 18.17 -34.78
CA LEU A 681 -22.47 17.81 -34.69
C LEU A 681 -21.61 18.99 -34.27
N ASP A 682 -21.95 20.23 -34.71
CA ASP A 682 -21.27 21.45 -34.24
C ASP A 682 -21.49 21.66 -32.74
N LYS A 683 -22.72 21.54 -32.28
CA LYS A 683 -23.08 21.58 -30.87
C LYS A 683 -22.34 20.51 -30.09
N LEU A 684 -22.31 19.26 -30.57
CA LEU A 684 -21.63 18.16 -29.96
C LEU A 684 -20.12 18.45 -29.72
N CYS A 685 -19.41 18.91 -30.76
CA CYS A 685 -17.99 19.23 -30.66
C CYS A 685 -17.70 20.44 -29.74
N LYS A 686 -18.66 21.37 -29.61
CA LYS A 686 -18.56 22.54 -28.75
C LYS A 686 -18.83 22.18 -27.29
N ASP A 687 -19.85 21.35 -27.02
CA ASP A 687 -20.27 20.99 -25.68
C ASP A 687 -19.31 19.92 -25.04
N PHE A 688 -18.63 19.11 -25.87
CA PHE A 688 -17.71 18.06 -25.45
C PHE A 688 -16.35 18.19 -26.15
N PRO A 689 -15.57 19.26 -25.96
CA PRO A 689 -14.37 19.57 -26.77
C PRO A 689 -13.27 18.52 -26.65
N ASP A 690 -13.13 17.87 -25.51
CA ASP A 690 -12.07 16.91 -25.18
C ASP A 690 -12.46 15.44 -25.45
N ASN A 691 -13.65 15.18 -25.97
CA ASN A 691 -14.07 13.82 -26.25
C ASN A 691 -13.26 13.21 -27.40
N PRO A 692 -12.58 12.05 -27.21
CA PRO A 692 -11.75 11.44 -28.27
C PRO A 692 -12.56 11.04 -29.50
N ARG A 693 -13.88 10.80 -29.38
CA ARG A 693 -14.77 10.47 -30.49
C ARG A 693 -15.11 11.70 -31.38
N ASN A 694 -14.65 12.90 -31.04
CA ASN A 694 -14.83 14.09 -31.89
C ASN A 694 -14.15 13.95 -33.25
N PHE A 695 -13.17 13.05 -33.41
CA PHE A 695 -12.64 12.67 -34.72
C PHE A 695 -13.79 12.23 -35.66
N TYR A 696 -14.63 11.31 -35.24
CA TYR A 696 -15.75 10.78 -36.04
C TYR A 696 -16.85 11.81 -36.25
N ALA A 697 -17.11 12.64 -35.24
CA ALA A 697 -18.08 13.73 -35.35
C ALA A 697 -17.64 14.73 -36.43
N ARG A 698 -16.39 15.17 -36.41
CA ARG A 698 -15.82 16.07 -37.42
C ARG A 698 -15.74 15.43 -38.81
N LEU A 699 -15.40 14.14 -38.88
CA LEU A 699 -15.42 13.38 -40.13
C LEU A 699 -16.83 13.34 -40.73
N SER A 700 -17.86 13.09 -39.89
CA SER A 700 -19.27 13.10 -40.33
C SER A 700 -19.71 14.47 -40.81
N GLN A 701 -19.27 15.57 -40.15
CA GLN A 701 -19.56 16.93 -40.62
C GLN A 701 -18.95 17.17 -42.02
N ALA A 702 -17.69 16.78 -42.24
CA ALA A 702 -17.06 16.95 -43.53
C ALA A 702 -17.75 16.11 -44.62
N GLU A 703 -18.18 14.90 -44.33
CA GLU A 703 -18.99 14.07 -45.23
C GLU A 703 -20.36 14.70 -45.58
N ILE A 704 -21.08 15.27 -44.60
CA ILE A 704 -22.32 15.94 -44.81
C ILE A 704 -22.14 17.20 -45.70
N LEU A 705 -21.10 18.00 -45.45
CA LEU A 705 -20.76 19.15 -46.31
C LEU A 705 -20.49 18.72 -47.75
N ARG A 706 -19.85 17.57 -47.91
CA ARG A 706 -19.64 16.99 -49.26
C ARG A 706 -20.97 16.56 -49.92
N LEU A 707 -21.92 15.98 -49.15
CA LEU A 707 -23.25 15.63 -49.64
C LEU A 707 -24.05 16.87 -50.02
N LEU A 708 -23.88 17.99 -49.34
CA LEU A 708 -24.45 19.29 -49.64
C LEU A 708 -23.74 20.03 -50.81
N ASN A 709 -22.73 19.39 -51.43
CA ASN A 709 -21.86 19.99 -52.45
C ASN A 709 -21.06 21.20 -51.99
N ALA A 710 -20.96 21.43 -50.70
CA ALA A 710 -20.10 22.46 -50.08
C ALA A 710 -18.63 21.95 -49.98
N PHE A 711 -18.04 21.67 -51.14
CA PHE A 711 -16.70 21.02 -51.26
C PHE A 711 -15.56 21.87 -50.68
N ALA A 712 -15.67 23.20 -50.71
CA ALA A 712 -14.69 24.09 -50.14
C ALA A 712 -14.64 23.98 -48.62
N ASP A 713 -15.80 24.01 -47.95
CA ASP A 713 -15.94 23.88 -46.51
C ASP A 713 -15.59 22.48 -46.06
N ALA A 714 -16.04 21.44 -46.77
CA ALA A 714 -15.66 20.06 -46.51
C ALA A 714 -14.14 19.87 -46.55
N ARG A 715 -13.46 20.44 -47.56
CA ARG A 715 -12.00 20.39 -47.70
C ARG A 715 -11.31 21.01 -46.50
N LYS A 716 -11.71 22.25 -46.10
CA LYS A 716 -11.16 22.96 -44.96
C LYS A 716 -11.28 22.09 -43.68
N LEU A 717 -12.43 21.50 -43.47
CA LEU A 717 -12.67 20.68 -42.29
C LEU A 717 -11.83 19.37 -42.31
N TYR A 718 -11.64 18.72 -43.46
CA TYR A 718 -10.73 17.58 -43.60
C TYR A 718 -9.28 17.98 -43.31
N GLU A 719 -8.83 19.16 -43.77
CA GLU A 719 -7.50 19.70 -43.46
C GLU A 719 -7.34 19.94 -41.94
N GLU A 720 -8.36 20.49 -41.27
CA GLU A 720 -8.38 20.66 -39.81
C GLU A 720 -8.31 19.31 -39.08
N ILE A 721 -9.02 18.28 -39.54
CA ILE A 721 -8.97 16.93 -38.95
C ILE A 721 -7.56 16.35 -39.10
N LEU A 722 -6.97 16.46 -40.30
CA LEU A 722 -5.63 15.96 -40.56
C LEU A 722 -4.55 16.64 -39.72
N ASN A 723 -4.73 17.91 -39.37
CA ASN A 723 -3.80 18.64 -38.51
C ASN A 723 -4.00 18.31 -37.03
N LYS A 724 -5.26 18.17 -36.58
CA LYS A 724 -5.57 17.94 -35.16
C LYS A 724 -5.39 16.50 -34.70
N TYR A 725 -5.65 15.52 -35.58
CA TYR A 725 -5.72 14.09 -35.23
C TYR A 725 -4.66 13.24 -35.96
N GLN A 726 -3.44 13.75 -36.11
CA GLN A 726 -2.36 13.13 -36.90
C GLN A 726 -2.04 11.68 -36.53
N SER A 727 -2.15 11.33 -35.25
CA SER A 727 -1.87 9.99 -34.69
C SER A 727 -3.10 9.07 -34.65
N HIS A 728 -4.26 9.51 -35.15
CA HIS A 728 -5.46 8.66 -35.09
C HIS A 728 -5.35 7.47 -36.08
N PRO A 729 -5.65 6.21 -35.61
CA PRO A 729 -5.50 5.01 -36.46
C PRO A 729 -6.28 5.07 -37.77
N GLU A 730 -7.43 5.75 -37.79
CA GLU A 730 -8.31 5.86 -38.95
C GLU A 730 -8.19 7.22 -39.68
N ILE A 731 -7.06 7.92 -39.51
CA ILE A 731 -6.82 9.22 -40.15
C ILE A 731 -6.93 9.15 -41.68
N TYR A 732 -6.70 7.96 -42.26
CA TYR A 732 -6.85 7.70 -43.68
C TYR A 732 -8.28 8.01 -44.22
N LEU A 733 -9.32 7.96 -43.40
CA LEU A 733 -10.68 8.35 -43.78
C LEU A 733 -10.79 9.84 -44.14
N ALA A 734 -10.08 10.69 -43.40
CA ALA A 734 -10.02 12.12 -43.72
C ALA A 734 -9.24 12.38 -45.03
N TRP A 735 -8.17 11.65 -45.27
CA TRP A 735 -7.44 11.71 -46.55
C TRP A 735 -8.29 11.26 -47.72
N LEU A 736 -9.09 10.17 -47.59
CA LEU A 736 -10.02 9.73 -48.65
C LEU A 736 -11.06 10.81 -48.95
N GLY A 737 -11.66 11.40 -47.89
CA GLY A 737 -12.66 12.46 -48.05
C GLY A 737 -12.08 13.73 -48.68
N LEU A 738 -10.84 14.10 -48.33
CA LEU A 738 -10.14 15.23 -48.91
C LEU A 738 -9.89 15.02 -50.43
N GLY A 739 -9.45 13.81 -50.79
CA GLY A 739 -9.26 13.42 -52.19
C GLY A 739 -10.57 13.45 -52.98
N ASP A 740 -11.67 12.95 -52.40
CA ASP A 740 -13.01 12.99 -53.00
C ASP A 740 -13.50 14.42 -53.23
N CYS A 741 -13.24 15.37 -52.31
CA CYS A 741 -13.54 16.78 -52.49
C CYS A 741 -12.77 17.39 -53.67
N ALA A 742 -11.52 17.03 -53.84
CA ALA A 742 -10.69 17.49 -54.95
C ALA A 742 -11.20 16.91 -56.29
N LEU A 743 -11.61 15.62 -56.33
CA LEU A 743 -12.20 14.98 -57.50
C LEU A 743 -13.52 15.62 -57.95
N ALA A 744 -14.33 16.06 -56.99
CA ALA A 744 -15.63 16.66 -57.29
C ALA A 744 -15.51 18.06 -57.92
N GLN A 745 -14.42 18.75 -57.74
CA GLN A 745 -14.18 20.12 -58.25
C GLN A 745 -13.52 20.09 -59.65
N GLN A 746 -14.08 20.88 -60.59
CA GLN A 746 -13.51 21.00 -61.95
C GLN A 746 -12.06 21.57 -61.87
N GLY A 747 -11.16 21.03 -62.70
CA GLY A 747 -9.78 21.49 -62.78
C GLY A 747 -8.86 21.03 -61.62
N ARG A 748 -9.36 20.30 -60.65
CA ARG A 748 -8.56 19.86 -59.46
C ARG A 748 -8.20 18.36 -59.48
N ALA A 749 -8.33 17.70 -60.61
CA ALA A 749 -8.01 16.27 -60.73
C ALA A 749 -6.55 15.93 -60.35
N LEU A 750 -5.57 16.75 -60.71
CA LEU A 750 -4.16 16.55 -60.33
C LEU A 750 -3.93 16.73 -58.83
N ASN A 751 -4.68 17.61 -58.15
CA ASN A 751 -4.64 17.72 -56.70
C ASN A 751 -5.15 16.44 -56.05
N ALA A 752 -6.23 15.85 -56.58
CA ALA A 752 -6.73 14.57 -56.08
C ALA A 752 -5.71 13.43 -56.26
N VAL A 753 -4.98 13.41 -57.38
CA VAL A 753 -3.88 12.45 -57.60
C VAL A 753 -2.85 12.55 -56.48
N ALA A 754 -2.33 13.74 -56.23
CA ALA A 754 -1.33 13.94 -55.17
C ALA A 754 -1.78 13.54 -53.78
N ILE A 755 -3.07 13.75 -53.46
CA ILE A 755 -3.67 13.33 -52.17
C ILE A 755 -3.75 11.81 -52.07
N PHE A 756 -4.26 11.12 -53.13
CA PHE A 756 -4.42 9.67 -53.11
C PHE A 756 -3.09 8.93 -53.20
N GLU A 757 -2.06 9.45 -53.91
CA GLU A 757 -0.71 8.92 -53.92
C GLU A 757 -0.07 8.98 -52.53
N ARG A 758 -0.20 10.14 -51.85
CA ARG A 758 0.28 10.29 -50.47
C ARG A 758 -0.43 9.33 -49.51
N LEU A 759 -1.75 9.16 -49.67
CA LEU A 759 -2.53 8.24 -48.86
C LEU A 759 -2.08 6.78 -49.12
N TYR A 760 -1.89 6.40 -50.38
CA TYR A 760 -1.47 5.07 -50.76
C TYR A 760 -0.07 4.70 -50.24
N ALA A 761 0.78 5.67 -50.03
CA ALA A 761 2.14 5.49 -49.50
C ALA A 761 2.17 5.29 -47.97
N LEU A 762 1.02 5.45 -47.22
CA LEU A 762 0.98 5.23 -45.77
C LEU A 762 1.17 3.74 -45.41
N PRO A 763 2.14 3.38 -44.56
CA PRO A 763 2.52 1.98 -44.33
C PRO A 763 1.43 1.16 -43.61
N GLU A 764 0.70 1.75 -42.65
CA GLU A 764 -0.24 1.05 -41.78
C GLU A 764 -1.70 1.11 -42.22
N MET A 765 -1.98 1.40 -43.45
CA MET A 765 -3.34 1.56 -43.97
C MET A 765 -4.01 0.18 -44.25
N PRO A 766 -5.30 -0.01 -43.92
CA PRO A 766 -6.03 -1.22 -44.28
C PRO A 766 -6.03 -1.50 -45.78
N VAL A 767 -5.89 -2.77 -46.17
CA VAL A 767 -5.82 -3.19 -47.62
C VAL A 767 -7.03 -2.69 -48.39
N SER A 768 -8.24 -2.67 -47.79
CA SER A 768 -9.45 -2.13 -48.40
C SER A 768 -9.36 -0.65 -48.73
N ALA A 769 -8.77 0.14 -47.80
CA ALA A 769 -8.56 1.57 -48.01
C ALA A 769 -7.48 1.87 -49.02
N LYS A 770 -6.39 1.04 -49.07
CA LYS A 770 -5.37 1.10 -50.17
C LYS A 770 -6.01 0.86 -51.51
N ALA A 771 -6.85 -0.17 -51.62
CA ALA A 771 -7.57 -0.51 -52.83
C ALA A 771 -8.49 0.63 -53.32
N GLU A 772 -9.18 1.27 -52.38
CA GLU A 772 -10.06 2.42 -52.69
C GLU A 772 -9.25 3.63 -53.12
N ALA A 773 -8.18 3.99 -52.39
CA ALA A 773 -7.31 5.11 -52.73
C ALA A 773 -6.70 4.96 -54.14
N ALA A 774 -6.23 3.79 -54.48
CA ALA A 774 -5.63 3.53 -55.77
C ALA A 774 -6.64 3.56 -56.90
N PHE A 775 -7.83 2.98 -56.70
CA PHE A 775 -8.93 3.12 -57.69
C PHE A 775 -9.26 4.60 -57.96
N LYS A 776 -9.41 5.40 -56.89
CA LYS A 776 -9.74 6.83 -57.01
C LYS A 776 -8.58 7.65 -57.58
N CYS A 777 -7.32 7.31 -57.29
CA CYS A 777 -6.12 7.90 -57.91
C CYS A 777 -6.10 7.67 -59.41
N ALA A 778 -6.27 6.42 -59.83
CA ALA A 778 -6.34 6.09 -61.27
C ALA A 778 -7.51 6.80 -61.98
N TYR A 779 -8.65 6.93 -61.33
CA TYR A 779 -9.78 7.70 -61.83
C TYR A 779 -9.47 9.21 -61.93
N ALA A 780 -8.73 9.76 -60.98
CA ALA A 780 -8.28 11.14 -61.02
C ALA A 780 -7.29 11.40 -62.16
N LEU A 781 -6.37 10.48 -62.41
CA LEU A 781 -5.44 10.53 -63.52
C LEU A 781 -6.20 10.52 -64.88
N GLU A 782 -7.21 9.67 -64.99
CA GLU A 782 -8.05 9.61 -66.18
C GLU A 782 -8.78 10.94 -66.43
N ARG A 783 -9.37 11.56 -65.39
CA ARG A 783 -9.99 12.87 -65.44
C ARG A 783 -9.01 14.00 -65.77
N ALA A 784 -7.75 13.84 -65.46
CA ALA A 784 -6.67 14.76 -65.81
C ALA A 784 -6.13 14.53 -67.25
N GLY A 785 -6.69 13.57 -67.99
CA GLY A 785 -6.26 13.20 -69.34
C GLY A 785 -5.00 12.28 -69.39
N ARG A 786 -4.49 11.84 -68.22
CA ARG A 786 -3.32 10.97 -68.08
C ARG A 786 -3.70 9.48 -68.17
N ASN A 787 -4.36 9.09 -69.27
CA ASN A 787 -5.00 7.76 -69.42
C ASN A 787 -4.01 6.61 -69.36
N ARG A 788 -2.77 6.79 -69.89
CA ARG A 788 -1.74 5.74 -69.81
C ARG A 788 -1.34 5.44 -68.34
N GLU A 789 -1.05 6.46 -67.61
CA GLU A 789 -0.65 6.32 -66.19
C GLU A 789 -1.82 5.79 -65.32
N ALA A 790 -3.04 6.17 -65.63
CA ALA A 790 -4.22 5.61 -64.97
C ALA A 790 -4.31 4.08 -65.17
N ASN A 791 -4.06 3.60 -66.39
CA ASN A 791 -4.09 2.18 -66.69
C ASN A 791 -2.90 1.42 -66.07
N GLU A 792 -1.71 2.02 -66.10
CA GLU A 792 -0.54 1.46 -65.40
C GLU A 792 -0.78 1.30 -63.91
N MET A 793 -1.33 2.33 -63.26
CA MET A 793 -1.69 2.28 -61.83
C MET A 793 -2.74 1.19 -61.54
N ARG A 794 -3.81 1.10 -62.35
CA ARG A 794 -4.81 0.05 -62.22
C ARG A 794 -4.21 -1.35 -62.31
N TRP A 795 -3.29 -1.54 -63.23
CA TRP A 795 -2.63 -2.83 -63.43
C TRP A 795 -1.74 -3.19 -62.24
N VAL A 796 -0.84 -2.30 -61.83
CA VAL A 796 0.08 -2.53 -60.72
C VAL A 796 -0.69 -2.84 -59.44
N MET A 797 -1.70 -2.06 -59.11
CA MET A 797 -2.58 -2.28 -57.96
C MET A 797 -3.30 -3.60 -58.00
N SER A 798 -3.84 -3.96 -59.16
CA SER A 798 -4.50 -5.24 -59.34
C SER A 798 -3.57 -6.42 -59.08
N GLN A 799 -2.33 -6.35 -59.52
CA GLN A 799 -1.34 -7.39 -59.25
C GLN A 799 -0.98 -7.48 -57.77
N GLN A 800 -0.80 -6.35 -57.07
CA GLN A 800 -0.53 -6.32 -55.63
C GLN A 800 -1.66 -6.90 -54.82
N LEU A 801 -2.92 -6.49 -55.10
CA LEU A 801 -4.08 -6.99 -54.40
C LEU A 801 -4.37 -8.47 -54.68
N LEU A 802 -4.08 -8.95 -55.90
CA LEU A 802 -4.23 -10.37 -56.23
C LEU A 802 -3.20 -11.27 -55.51
N ALA A 803 -2.05 -10.71 -55.14
CA ALA A 803 -1.03 -11.40 -54.33
C ALA A 803 -1.37 -11.48 -52.83
N GLU A 804 -2.25 -10.61 -52.36
CA GLU A 804 -2.67 -10.58 -50.94
C GLU A 804 -3.55 -11.78 -50.59
N ARG A 805 -3.30 -12.43 -49.43
CA ARG A 805 -4.12 -13.50 -48.91
C ARG A 805 -5.28 -12.96 -48.06
N GLY A 806 -6.48 -13.46 -48.26
CA GLY A 806 -7.65 -13.15 -47.36
C GLY A 806 -8.25 -11.76 -47.59
N LEU A 807 -8.37 -11.29 -48.83
CA LEU A 807 -9.01 -10.01 -49.15
C LEU A 807 -10.41 -9.89 -48.55
N THR A 808 -10.66 -8.77 -47.89
CA THR A 808 -12.00 -8.41 -47.34
C THR A 808 -12.99 -8.17 -48.50
N ALA A 809 -14.30 -8.25 -48.23
CA ALA A 809 -15.34 -7.97 -49.21
C ALA A 809 -15.19 -6.56 -49.84
N ALA A 810 -14.81 -5.56 -49.01
CA ALA A 810 -14.55 -4.20 -49.51
C ALA A 810 -13.33 -4.14 -50.44
N ALA A 811 -12.22 -4.82 -50.11
CA ALA A 811 -11.02 -4.89 -51.00
C ALA A 811 -11.37 -5.59 -52.33
N LYS A 812 -12.11 -6.70 -52.28
CA LYS A 812 -12.60 -7.40 -53.50
C LYS A 812 -13.50 -6.50 -54.34
N TYR A 813 -14.34 -5.68 -53.75
CA TYR A 813 -15.19 -4.73 -54.47
C TYR A 813 -14.37 -3.71 -55.25
N TRP A 814 -13.41 -3.08 -54.62
CA TRP A 814 -12.54 -2.11 -55.27
C TRP A 814 -11.63 -2.75 -56.31
N LEU A 815 -11.08 -3.93 -56.07
CA LEU A 815 -10.29 -4.69 -57.06
C LEU A 815 -11.13 -5.02 -58.28
N GLY A 816 -12.38 -5.48 -58.09
CA GLY A 816 -13.26 -5.79 -59.22
C GLY A 816 -13.57 -4.54 -60.06
N ARG A 817 -13.81 -3.39 -59.42
CA ARG A 817 -14.02 -2.10 -60.14
C ARG A 817 -12.76 -1.64 -60.84
N THR A 818 -11.56 -1.82 -60.27
CA THR A 818 -10.28 -1.45 -60.84
C THR A 818 -10.00 -2.24 -62.09
N LEU A 819 -10.14 -3.56 -62.05
CA LEU A 819 -9.93 -4.43 -63.24
C LEU A 819 -10.97 -4.20 -64.32
N TYR A 820 -12.23 -3.97 -63.93
CA TYR A 820 -13.29 -3.69 -64.91
C TYR A 820 -13.08 -2.35 -65.63
N SER A 821 -12.64 -1.30 -64.91
CA SER A 821 -12.32 -0.01 -65.49
C SER A 821 -11.10 -0.10 -66.41
N LEU A 822 -10.07 -0.87 -66.02
CA LEU A 822 -8.91 -1.13 -66.83
C LEU A 822 -9.28 -1.85 -68.11
N ALA A 823 -10.05 -2.93 -68.04
CA ALA A 823 -10.52 -3.68 -69.19
C ALA A 823 -11.36 -2.81 -70.17
N SER A 824 -12.28 -2.00 -69.64
CA SER A 824 -13.09 -1.09 -70.43
C SER A 824 -12.22 -0.03 -71.16
N ASN A 825 -11.19 0.52 -70.52
CA ASN A 825 -10.33 1.49 -71.10
C ASN A 825 -9.39 0.88 -72.18
N LEU A 826 -8.88 -0.34 -71.97
CA LEU A 826 -8.10 -1.10 -72.93
C LEU A 826 -8.96 -1.47 -74.16
N GLU A 827 -10.21 -1.84 -73.92
CA GLU A 827 -11.17 -2.10 -74.98
C GLU A 827 -11.37 -0.86 -75.89
N LYS A 828 -11.59 0.31 -75.31
CA LYS A 828 -11.72 1.61 -76.06
C LYS A 828 -10.47 2.01 -76.80
N SER A 829 -9.29 1.69 -76.27
CA SER A 829 -7.99 2.00 -76.96
C SER A 829 -7.59 0.96 -78.01
N GLY A 830 -8.42 -0.07 -78.24
CA GLY A 830 -8.14 -1.10 -79.25
C GLY A 830 -7.26 -2.27 -78.78
N ALA A 831 -6.81 -2.25 -77.52
CA ALA A 831 -6.03 -3.33 -76.87
C ALA A 831 -6.92 -4.51 -76.49
N LYS A 832 -7.65 -5.12 -77.37
CA LYS A 832 -8.66 -6.15 -77.14
C LYS A 832 -8.13 -7.36 -76.38
N ARG A 833 -6.85 -7.78 -76.69
CA ARG A 833 -6.24 -8.94 -76.04
C ARG A 833 -6.06 -8.72 -74.51
N ASP A 834 -5.52 -7.55 -74.15
CA ASP A 834 -5.26 -7.19 -72.78
C ASP A 834 -6.57 -6.90 -72.04
N ALA A 835 -7.55 -6.29 -72.67
CA ALA A 835 -8.90 -6.11 -72.15
C ALA A 835 -9.55 -7.46 -71.77
N ARG A 836 -9.46 -8.45 -72.64
CA ARG A 836 -9.92 -9.83 -72.40
C ARG A 836 -9.26 -10.46 -71.18
N ALA A 837 -7.90 -10.36 -71.08
CA ALA A 837 -7.15 -10.89 -69.96
C ALA A 837 -7.61 -10.28 -68.61
N ALA A 838 -7.87 -8.97 -68.55
CA ALA A 838 -8.37 -8.30 -67.39
C ALA A 838 -9.80 -8.74 -66.99
N TYR A 839 -10.71 -8.98 -67.96
CA TYR A 839 -12.05 -9.56 -67.68
C TYR A 839 -11.94 -11.00 -67.14
N GLU A 840 -11.03 -11.81 -67.70
CA GLU A 840 -10.78 -13.18 -67.28
C GLU A 840 -10.28 -13.24 -65.81
N LEU A 841 -9.43 -12.31 -65.39
CA LEU A 841 -8.99 -12.18 -63.98
C LEU A 841 -10.17 -11.91 -63.00
N ILE A 842 -11.13 -11.05 -63.41
CA ILE A 842 -12.32 -10.77 -62.60
C ILE A 842 -13.14 -12.07 -62.36
N ILE A 843 -13.29 -12.87 -63.42
CA ILE A 843 -14.06 -14.12 -63.37
C ILE A 843 -13.31 -15.17 -62.57
N LYS A 844 -11.99 -15.34 -62.83
CA LYS A 844 -11.10 -16.30 -62.16
C LYS A 844 -11.09 -16.13 -60.64
N HIS A 845 -11.09 -14.90 -60.16
CA HIS A 845 -11.05 -14.56 -58.74
C HIS A 845 -12.44 -14.31 -58.12
N ALA A 846 -13.51 -14.62 -58.88
CA ALA A 846 -14.92 -14.46 -58.44
C ALA A 846 -15.21 -13.08 -57.79
N LEU A 847 -14.69 -12.02 -58.44
CA LEU A 847 -14.86 -10.65 -57.94
C LEU A 847 -16.30 -10.13 -58.20
N PRO A 848 -16.79 -9.15 -57.46
CA PRO A 848 -18.17 -8.61 -57.59
C PRO A 848 -18.61 -8.22 -59.01
N SER A 849 -17.67 -7.81 -59.88
CA SER A 849 -17.94 -7.47 -61.31
C SER A 849 -17.96 -8.67 -62.27
N SER A 850 -17.91 -9.92 -61.79
CA SER A 850 -17.84 -11.14 -62.63
C SER A 850 -18.98 -11.33 -63.64
N ALA A 851 -20.23 -10.99 -63.23
CA ALA A 851 -21.37 -11.08 -64.15
C ALA A 851 -21.23 -10.12 -65.35
N ALA A 852 -20.79 -8.86 -65.08
CA ALA A 852 -20.58 -7.86 -66.15
C ALA A 852 -19.40 -8.26 -67.04
N ALA A 853 -18.30 -8.81 -66.44
CA ALA A 853 -17.16 -9.30 -67.19
C ALA A 853 -17.52 -10.47 -68.12
N LYS A 854 -18.32 -11.42 -67.65
CA LYS A 854 -18.85 -12.54 -68.47
C LYS A 854 -19.66 -12.03 -69.68
N SER A 855 -20.52 -11.06 -69.48
CA SER A 855 -21.32 -10.45 -70.55
C SER A 855 -20.46 -9.74 -71.58
N LYS A 856 -19.31 -9.17 -71.20
CA LYS A 856 -18.39 -8.53 -72.13
C LYS A 856 -17.58 -9.55 -72.93
N LEU A 857 -17.17 -10.69 -72.37
CA LEU A 857 -16.42 -11.74 -73.08
C LEU A 857 -17.31 -12.57 -74.00
N ALA A 858 -18.65 -12.55 -73.83
CA ALA A 858 -19.61 -13.24 -74.69
C ALA A 858 -19.96 -12.44 -75.94
N LYS A 859 -19.67 -11.13 -75.97
CA LYS A 859 -19.80 -10.24 -77.15
C LYS A 859 -18.50 -10.18 -77.93
#